data_01972a6e1d1392a0cfa28a9cc7d64f2c
#
_entry.id   01972a6e1d1392a0cfa28a9cc7d64f2c
#
_cell.length_a   1.000
_cell.length_b   1.000
_cell.length_c   1.000
_cell.angle_alpha   90.00
_cell.angle_beta   90.00
_cell.angle_gamma   90.00
#
_symmetry.space_group_name_H-M   'P 1'
#
loop_
_entity.id
_entity.type
_entity.pdbx_description
1 polymer ?
#
loop_
_entity_poly.entity_id
_entity_poly.type
_entity_poly.pdbx_seq_one_letter_code
_entity_poly.pdbx_strand_id
1 'polypeptide(L)'
;MKSRAITGGFLVICFGFCGSVRCQQEPAGEGRPITPAGSLVMDAATHLPAVGAMPMTMLRSPDSLGHGGKGRYLLVVNSGFGVQFSEETNRAQQSIAVIDLNAVPDPLVIQNIYFPTPQSANVGVAFSPAAGADGNFEMYVSGGFENKVWIFRFNPKAAAPVQPESGGPDTKVQASSFEISKPGEVSRPDYNKGKAALYPTGLALTPDGNTLVTANNLGDNVTIVRRLHDTRRMERVDLHHPGKLNENIYPYGVVVLGNGKDARAYVSCWNDSSVAVIPLSGKSVVRKYITVDRHPTAMTPNAAGTRLFVANSNADSVSVIDTTTDQEIERIDVRLAEDALPGASPESLALSEDERTLYVANAHSNAVAIVALSEKARGAKPAEKISESGKSRILGFIPTGQYPSAVAVADGKLFVGNGKGTGFEPSSMRANNSGRTPNPPNAAFPPNKEKNRQGGQYSGSIVSGNISAVPLPDGPALARYTQQTMQNDGLMDFAPPKLFAGASPIKHVIYIIKENRTYDQVFGDVKASGDGHAADGEAALAIFGSGVTAQRADGTRQSVTPNHRALAQRFGLFDRFFVNSEASPDGHNWATAAFSTDYVDKGFRWQYSDRGRTYDWEGYNRLPDYEPPGDLQVGKFKGDVLAALTDLLETHLPYRQGFTDLGEPKTLYLWDAVARAGLTYRNYGEFVTVISAKDVEAAGQKRKKSYPDTSNAVRAIANKESLQKHHSLSFRSFDVTAPDSITVDCYKAALDPSASSDPAVTQDNANSNCRGNSRFGEWLAEFRGFVKDREAGRADSMPALTVMRFPNDHTTGMKNGFPTPQFMVADNDYAVGRLVEAVSSSVYWKDTAVFIVEDDAQAGPDHVDSHRSVGLAISAYNRPGALIHKFHNTVSMIRTIELLLGIAPMNQLDASAIPMDIFQETPDLTPYKAVLPAIAADNLITQKPKNKAAAEWMKKSNRQDFAHADMADPKVLNAVIWFACTGNGSNVPQAAQLPAYQAMRLGIARVDEDETRGSKRNDDD
;
A
#
# COMPACT_ATOMS: atom_id res chain seq x y z
N MET A 1 -3.95 -46.08 7.51
CA MET A 1 -4.06 -46.65 8.87
C MET A 1 -4.75 -45.60 9.74
N LYS A 2 -5.91 -45.97 10.22
CA LYS A 2 -6.79 -45.35 11.21
C LYS A 2 -6.63 -43.85 11.53
N SER A 3 -7.52 -43.06 10.97
CA SER A 3 -7.93 -41.75 11.42
C SER A 3 -8.51 -41.84 12.85
N ARG A 4 -8.02 -41.00 13.75
CA ARG A 4 -8.73 -40.67 14.99
C ARG A 4 -9.33 -39.29 14.84
N ALA A 5 -10.64 -39.26 14.73
CA ALA A 5 -11.42 -38.04 14.92
C ALA A 5 -11.31 -37.61 16.38
N ILE A 6 -10.89 -36.40 16.62
CA ILE A 6 -10.99 -35.74 17.91
C ILE A 6 -12.21 -34.82 17.86
N THR A 7 -13.29 -35.29 18.46
CA THR A 7 -14.47 -34.48 18.78
C THR A 7 -14.15 -33.62 19.99
N GLY A 8 -13.79 -32.37 19.79
CA GLY A 8 -13.75 -31.33 20.80
C GLY A 8 -15.11 -30.65 20.88
N GLY A 9 -15.84 -30.91 21.98
CA GLY A 9 -17.15 -30.33 22.18
C GLY A 9 -17.09 -28.85 22.51
N PHE A 10 -17.67 -28.04 21.65
CA PHE A 10 -18.03 -26.67 21.99
C PHE A 10 -19.31 -26.68 22.82
N LEU A 11 -19.24 -26.17 24.05
CA LEU A 11 -20.39 -25.95 24.90
C LEU A 11 -21.16 -24.71 24.37
N VAL A 12 -22.12 -24.93 23.49
CA VAL A 12 -23.10 -23.93 23.11
C VAL A 12 -24.12 -23.81 24.22
N ILE A 13 -24.07 -22.73 24.98
CA ILE A 13 -25.16 -22.39 25.92
C ILE A 13 -26.28 -21.79 25.08
N CYS A 14 -27.18 -22.62 24.59
CA CYS A 14 -28.45 -22.21 24.00
C CYS A 14 -29.39 -21.79 25.12
N PHE A 15 -29.57 -20.49 25.36
CA PHE A 15 -30.78 -20.01 26.04
C PHE A 15 -31.90 -20.02 25.00
N GLY A 16 -32.79 -21.00 25.17
CA GLY A 16 -34.02 -21.09 24.40
C GLY A 16 -34.94 -19.92 24.69
N PHE A 17 -35.11 -19.02 23.75
CA PHE A 17 -36.33 -18.25 23.55
C PHE A 17 -36.88 -18.60 22.19
N CYS A 18 -37.92 -19.39 22.19
CA CYS A 18 -38.71 -19.74 21.03
C CYS A 18 -39.54 -18.50 20.65
N GLY A 19 -39.07 -17.79 19.69
CA GLY A 19 -39.79 -16.78 18.94
C GLY A 19 -39.21 -16.83 17.54
N SER A 20 -40.03 -17.28 16.58
CA SER A 20 -39.70 -17.34 15.17
C SER A 20 -39.50 -15.94 14.59
N VAL A 21 -38.35 -15.36 14.87
CA VAL A 21 -37.81 -14.27 14.06
C VAL A 21 -37.04 -14.95 12.94
N ARG A 22 -37.69 -15.02 11.76
CA ARG A 22 -36.96 -15.19 10.50
C ARG A 22 -35.92 -14.09 10.49
N CYS A 23 -34.64 -14.44 10.70
CA CYS A 23 -33.54 -13.64 10.22
C CYS A 23 -33.74 -13.54 8.71
N GLN A 24 -34.37 -12.45 8.26
CA GLN A 24 -34.23 -12.04 6.88
C GLN A 24 -32.74 -11.77 6.71
N GLN A 25 -32.06 -12.61 5.93
CA GLN A 25 -30.81 -12.23 5.31
C GLN A 25 -31.11 -10.92 4.57
N GLU A 26 -30.65 -9.81 5.11
CA GLU A 26 -30.70 -8.56 4.39
C GLU A 26 -29.87 -8.74 3.12
N PRO A 27 -30.30 -8.18 2.00
CA PRO A 27 -29.57 -8.33 0.75
C PRO A 27 -28.15 -7.79 0.92
N ALA A 28 -27.20 -8.60 0.55
CA ALA A 28 -25.82 -8.25 0.44
C ALA A 28 -25.69 -7.09 -0.56
N GLY A 29 -25.38 -5.88 -0.10
CA GLY A 29 -25.14 -4.79 -1.02
C GLY A 29 -25.23 -3.36 -0.49
N GLU A 30 -25.76 -3.13 0.68
CA GLU A 30 -25.82 -1.77 1.23
C GLU A 30 -24.57 -1.47 2.06
N GLY A 31 -23.85 -0.41 1.67
CA GLY A 31 -22.68 0.06 2.39
C GLY A 31 -23.04 0.50 3.81
N ARG A 32 -22.58 -0.26 4.80
CA ARG A 32 -22.72 0.08 6.22
C ARG A 32 -21.39 0.53 6.79
N PRO A 33 -21.40 1.49 7.73
CA PRO A 33 -20.17 1.80 8.47
C PRO A 33 -19.67 0.54 9.19
N ILE A 34 -18.41 0.20 9.03
CA ILE A 34 -17.80 -0.92 9.74
C ILE A 34 -17.36 -0.56 11.16
N THR A 35 -17.46 0.72 11.53
CA THR A 35 -17.18 1.20 12.89
C THR A 35 -18.31 0.84 13.84
N PRO A 36 -18.03 0.58 15.14
CA PRO A 36 -19.06 0.44 16.14
C PRO A 36 -19.85 1.74 16.31
N ALA A 37 -21.01 1.68 16.91
CA ALA A 37 -21.79 2.85 17.29
C ALA A 37 -21.03 3.68 18.34
N GLY A 38 -20.14 4.53 17.88
CA GLY A 38 -19.35 5.45 18.67
C GLY A 38 -19.24 6.79 17.98
N SER A 39 -19.00 7.86 18.73
CA SER A 39 -18.82 9.18 18.16
C SER A 39 -17.49 9.30 17.44
N LEU A 40 -17.49 9.94 16.29
CA LEU A 40 -16.26 10.39 15.65
C LEU A 40 -15.82 11.70 16.29
N VAL A 41 -14.53 11.85 16.52
CA VAL A 41 -13.94 13.12 16.95
C VAL A 41 -13.85 14.07 15.76
N MET A 42 -14.32 15.29 15.92
CA MET A 42 -14.51 16.25 14.85
C MET A 42 -13.82 17.58 15.13
N ASP A 43 -13.54 18.33 14.08
CA ASP A 43 -13.05 19.71 14.18
C ASP A 43 -14.17 20.65 14.68
N ALA A 44 -13.84 21.52 15.64
CA ALA A 44 -14.79 22.44 16.26
C ALA A 44 -15.38 23.47 15.27
N ALA A 45 -14.58 23.94 14.33
CA ALA A 45 -14.97 24.98 13.39
C ALA A 45 -15.81 24.45 12.23
N THR A 46 -15.46 23.27 11.74
CA THR A 46 -16.09 22.68 10.56
C THR A 46 -17.03 21.53 10.91
N HIS A 47 -16.96 21.02 12.14
CA HIS A 47 -17.63 19.79 12.59
C HIS A 47 -17.30 18.57 11.70
N LEU A 48 -16.12 18.54 11.13
CA LEU A 48 -15.63 17.48 10.25
C LEU A 48 -14.44 16.78 10.90
N PRO A 49 -14.19 15.49 10.60
CA PRO A 49 -12.94 14.86 11.00
C PRO A 49 -11.76 15.66 10.48
N ALA A 50 -10.92 16.12 11.38
CA ALA A 50 -9.82 17.03 11.08
C ALA A 50 -8.48 16.41 11.40
N VAL A 51 -8.36 15.12 11.24
CA VAL A 51 -7.09 14.41 11.40
C VAL A 51 -6.56 13.99 10.02
N GLY A 52 -5.26 14.03 9.84
CA GLY A 52 -4.59 13.55 8.64
C GLY A 52 -4.70 12.04 8.48
N ALA A 53 -4.32 11.54 7.33
CA ALA A 53 -4.16 10.10 7.14
C ALA A 53 -3.07 9.56 8.07
N MET A 54 -3.17 8.30 8.45
CA MET A 54 -2.23 7.59 9.31
C MET A 54 -1.95 8.32 10.64
N PRO A 55 -2.92 8.41 11.57
CA PRO A 55 -2.62 8.73 12.96
C PRO A 55 -1.71 7.64 13.54
N MET A 56 -0.47 8.00 13.87
CA MET A 56 0.58 7.06 14.25
C MET A 56 0.77 6.93 15.75
N THR A 57 0.46 7.99 16.48
CA THR A 57 0.66 8.04 17.93
C THR A 57 -0.42 8.88 18.56
N MET A 58 -0.93 8.41 19.69
CA MET A 58 -1.81 9.16 20.57
C MET A 58 -1.15 9.32 21.93
N LEU A 59 -1.08 10.54 22.43
CA LEU A 59 -0.49 10.83 23.73
C LEU A 59 -1.40 11.76 24.55
N ARG A 60 -1.76 11.33 25.74
CA ARG A 60 -2.50 12.18 26.68
C ARG A 60 -1.59 13.28 27.22
N SER A 61 -2.10 14.51 27.26
CA SER A 61 -1.36 15.65 27.79
C SER A 61 -1.10 15.50 29.30
N PRO A 62 -0.08 16.19 29.86
CA PRO A 62 0.02 16.36 31.31
C PRO A 62 -1.17 17.15 31.84
N ASP A 63 -1.47 16.99 33.13
CA ASP A 63 -2.51 17.79 33.79
C ASP A 63 -2.05 19.24 34.05
N SER A 64 -3.04 20.10 34.33
CA SER A 64 -2.76 21.53 34.61
C SER A 64 -2.02 21.76 35.93
N LEU A 65 -1.87 20.77 36.78
CA LEU A 65 -1.27 20.87 38.10
C LEU A 65 0.14 20.26 38.15
N GLY A 66 0.51 19.48 37.10
CA GLY A 66 1.84 18.87 37.03
C GLY A 66 2.10 17.74 38.06
N HIS A 67 1.05 17.15 38.62
CA HIS A 67 1.13 16.14 39.68
C HIS A 67 0.87 14.71 39.22
N GLY A 68 1.04 14.43 37.91
CA GLY A 68 0.79 13.10 37.33
C GLY A 68 -0.70 12.74 37.19
N GLY A 69 -1.56 13.75 37.21
CA GLY A 69 -2.98 13.61 36.92
C GLY A 69 -3.24 13.42 35.42
N LYS A 70 -4.48 13.08 35.08
CA LYS A 70 -4.90 12.84 33.71
C LYS A 70 -5.22 14.17 33.02
N GLY A 71 -4.42 14.54 32.03
CA GLY A 71 -4.60 15.78 31.27
C GLY A 71 -5.91 15.76 30.47
N ARG A 72 -6.40 16.97 30.15
CA ARG A 72 -7.65 17.22 29.42
C ARG A 72 -7.53 16.86 27.92
N TYR A 73 -6.34 16.87 27.37
CA TYR A 73 -6.18 16.78 25.93
C TYR A 73 -5.54 15.47 25.49
N LEU A 74 -5.93 14.98 24.31
CA LEU A 74 -5.28 13.88 23.61
C LEU A 74 -4.65 14.44 22.33
N LEU A 75 -3.35 14.24 22.17
CA LEU A 75 -2.63 14.64 20.97
C LEU A 75 -2.51 13.46 20.03
N VAL A 76 -2.71 13.71 18.74
CA VAL A 76 -2.63 12.71 17.68
C VAL A 76 -1.62 13.17 16.64
N VAL A 77 -0.56 12.40 16.45
CA VAL A 77 0.43 12.65 15.40
C VAL A 77 0.01 11.91 14.14
N ASN A 78 -0.23 12.66 13.08
CA ASN A 78 -0.62 12.15 11.76
C ASN A 78 0.56 12.29 10.80
N SER A 79 1.14 11.17 10.39
CA SER A 79 2.36 11.15 9.56
C SER A 79 2.14 10.67 8.13
N GLY A 80 0.92 10.36 7.75
CA GLY A 80 0.55 9.96 6.41
C GLY A 80 0.30 11.12 5.47
N PHE A 81 -0.26 10.82 4.32
CA PHE A 81 -0.79 11.81 3.42
C PHE A 81 -2.30 11.70 3.29
N GLY A 82 -2.91 12.80 2.98
CA GLY A 82 -4.32 13.03 2.74
C GLY A 82 -4.48 14.52 2.54
N VAL A 83 -5.17 14.97 1.53
CA VAL A 83 -5.36 16.40 1.32
C VAL A 83 -6.51 16.84 2.17
N GLN A 84 -6.22 17.66 3.17
CA GLN A 84 -7.26 18.13 4.07
C GLN A 84 -7.79 19.50 3.73
N PHE A 85 -6.94 20.45 3.31
CA PHE A 85 -7.33 21.85 3.32
C PHE A 85 -6.77 22.73 2.21
N SER A 86 -5.86 22.26 1.35
CA SER A 86 -5.27 23.10 0.32
C SER A 86 -5.61 22.62 -1.08
N GLU A 87 -6.24 23.49 -1.85
CA GLU A 87 -6.49 23.25 -3.28
C GLU A 87 -5.23 23.39 -4.14
N GLU A 88 -4.24 24.17 -3.67
CA GLU A 88 -3.06 24.51 -4.47
C GLU A 88 -1.96 23.47 -4.39
N THR A 89 -1.71 22.90 -3.23
CA THR A 89 -0.59 21.99 -3.05
C THR A 89 -0.91 20.56 -3.39
N ASN A 90 -2.18 20.14 -3.28
CA ASN A 90 -2.61 18.76 -3.52
C ASN A 90 -1.69 17.72 -2.86
N ARG A 91 -0.91 18.15 -1.87
CA ARG A 91 0.09 17.34 -1.18
C ARG A 91 -0.43 16.97 0.18
N ALA A 92 -0.23 15.75 0.51
CA ALA A 92 -0.56 15.24 1.81
C ALA A 92 0.17 16.01 2.89
N GLN A 93 -0.55 16.42 3.90
CA GLN A 93 -0.04 17.21 5.01
C GLN A 93 0.11 16.33 6.24
N GLN A 94 1.27 16.39 6.86
CA GLN A 94 1.43 15.85 8.20
C GLN A 94 0.89 16.86 9.21
N SER A 95 0.36 16.36 10.32
CA SER A 95 -0.21 17.25 11.35
C SER A 95 -0.16 16.64 12.74
N ILE A 96 -0.33 17.53 13.74
CA ILE A 96 -0.66 17.14 15.11
C ILE A 96 -2.05 17.67 15.40
N ALA A 97 -3.01 16.78 15.64
CA ALA A 97 -4.34 17.16 16.09
C ALA A 97 -4.40 17.16 17.62
N VAL A 98 -5.13 18.12 18.20
CA VAL A 98 -5.37 18.21 19.64
C VAL A 98 -6.84 18.03 19.89
N ILE A 99 -7.19 16.99 20.65
CA ILE A 99 -8.55 16.62 21.01
C ILE A 99 -8.82 17.08 22.44
N ASP A 100 -9.89 17.83 22.63
CA ASP A 100 -10.42 18.15 23.96
C ASP A 100 -11.33 17.01 24.43
N LEU A 101 -10.87 16.26 25.43
CA LEU A 101 -11.60 15.15 26.00
C LEU A 101 -12.85 15.56 26.78
N ASN A 102 -12.88 16.83 27.25
CA ASN A 102 -13.97 17.40 28.05
C ASN A 102 -15.00 18.15 27.20
N ALA A 103 -14.86 18.17 25.89
CA ALA A 103 -15.85 18.80 25.03
C ALA A 103 -17.20 18.07 25.11
N VAL A 104 -18.29 18.84 25.01
CA VAL A 104 -19.66 18.33 25.14
C VAL A 104 -20.38 18.56 23.81
N PRO A 105 -21.14 17.60 23.27
CA PRO A 105 -21.49 16.29 23.89
C PRO A 105 -20.39 15.22 23.78
N ASP A 106 -19.43 15.37 22.89
CA ASP A 106 -18.40 14.41 22.59
C ASP A 106 -17.02 15.06 22.48
N PRO A 107 -15.93 14.32 22.67
CA PRO A 107 -14.57 14.79 22.40
C PRO A 107 -14.44 15.40 21.03
N LEU A 108 -13.65 16.48 20.92
CA LEU A 108 -13.61 17.32 19.74
C LEU A 108 -12.18 17.75 19.42
N VAL A 109 -11.80 17.73 18.14
CA VAL A 109 -10.56 18.33 17.68
C VAL A 109 -10.70 19.86 17.78
N ILE A 110 -9.83 20.50 18.56
CA ILE A 110 -9.85 21.93 18.82
C ILE A 110 -8.69 22.67 18.18
N GLN A 111 -7.63 21.96 17.78
CA GLN A 111 -6.45 22.55 17.18
C GLN A 111 -5.77 21.54 16.25
N ASN A 112 -5.24 22.05 15.12
CA ASN A 112 -4.33 21.32 14.25
C ASN A 112 -3.06 22.11 14.01
N ILE A 113 -1.92 21.46 14.10
CA ILE A 113 -0.62 21.99 13.73
C ILE A 113 -0.15 21.28 12.47
N TYR A 114 -0.13 21.96 11.34
CA TYR A 114 0.23 21.39 10.04
C TYR A 114 1.70 21.56 9.73
N PHE A 115 2.28 20.56 9.08
CA PHE A 115 3.66 20.54 8.62
C PHE A 115 3.68 20.55 7.09
N PRO A 116 3.59 21.71 6.44
CA PRO A 116 3.66 21.77 4.98
C PRO A 116 5.05 21.34 4.50
N THR A 117 5.11 20.69 3.35
CA THR A 117 6.38 20.26 2.75
C THR A 117 7.36 21.45 2.57
N PRO A 118 8.64 21.33 2.93
CA PRO A 118 9.35 20.11 3.34
C PRO A 118 9.32 19.82 4.85
N GLN A 119 8.58 20.58 5.65
CA GLN A 119 8.46 20.32 7.09
C GLN A 119 7.81 18.95 7.33
N SER A 120 8.23 18.30 8.40
CA SER A 120 7.81 16.94 8.72
C SER A 120 7.63 16.77 10.22
N ALA A 121 6.60 16.02 10.59
CA ALA A 121 6.46 15.39 11.89
C ALA A 121 6.42 13.87 11.68
N ASN A 122 6.89 13.11 12.66
CA ASN A 122 6.83 11.66 12.60
C ASN A 122 6.26 11.10 13.91
N VAL A 123 6.42 9.85 14.16
CA VAL A 123 5.80 9.06 15.23
C VAL A 123 6.04 9.62 16.64
N GLY A 124 7.22 10.16 16.90
CA GLY A 124 7.66 10.50 18.26
C GLY A 124 7.05 11.80 18.77
N VAL A 125 6.40 11.74 19.93
CA VAL A 125 5.95 12.90 20.70
C VAL A 125 6.14 12.64 22.19
N ALA A 126 6.64 13.64 22.94
CA ALA A 126 6.81 13.56 24.39
C ALA A 126 6.66 14.92 25.04
N PHE A 127 6.19 14.94 26.29
CA PHE A 127 6.14 16.16 27.12
C PHE A 127 7.27 16.19 28.13
N SER A 128 7.73 17.40 28.48
CA SER A 128 8.55 17.57 29.67
C SER A 128 7.79 17.03 30.91
N PRO A 129 8.52 16.41 31.89
CA PRO A 129 7.88 15.78 33.04
C PRO A 129 7.23 16.79 34.00
N ALA A 130 7.63 18.04 33.92
CA ALA A 130 7.09 19.13 34.73
C ALA A 130 6.91 20.40 33.91
N ALA A 131 5.98 21.25 34.32
CA ALA A 131 5.82 22.57 33.75
C ALA A 131 7.00 23.48 34.18
N GLY A 132 7.38 24.36 33.27
CA GLY A 132 8.31 25.42 33.54
C GLY A 132 7.75 26.47 34.53
N ALA A 133 8.56 27.49 34.88
CA ALA A 133 8.15 28.56 35.78
C ALA A 133 6.98 29.40 35.25
N ASP A 134 6.76 29.37 33.94
CA ASP A 134 5.64 30.02 33.22
C ASP A 134 4.36 29.16 33.20
N GLY A 135 4.36 27.97 33.81
CA GLY A 135 3.25 27.04 33.84
C GLY A 135 3.01 26.26 32.55
N ASN A 136 3.92 26.38 31.59
CA ASN A 136 3.85 25.64 30.33
C ASN A 136 4.75 24.40 30.34
N PHE A 137 4.35 23.36 29.63
CA PHE A 137 5.20 22.21 29.34
C PHE A 137 5.90 22.41 27.98
N GLU A 138 7.06 21.79 27.82
CA GLU A 138 7.65 21.60 26.51
C GLU A 138 7.11 20.30 25.89
N MET A 139 6.75 20.38 24.63
CA MET A 139 6.35 19.23 23.82
C MET A 139 7.38 19.04 22.71
N TYR A 140 8.00 17.87 22.70
CA TYR A 140 9.00 17.47 21.72
C TYR A 140 8.37 16.58 20.68
N VAL A 141 8.66 16.85 19.40
CA VAL A 141 8.12 16.08 18.26
C VAL A 141 9.25 15.73 17.30
N SER A 142 9.34 14.47 16.90
CA SER A 142 10.31 14.03 15.91
C SER A 142 10.00 14.62 14.53
N GLY A 143 11.02 15.16 13.86
CA GLY A 143 10.91 15.87 12.59
C GLY A 143 11.18 15.01 11.36
N GLY A 144 11.36 13.68 11.52
CA GLY A 144 11.52 12.75 10.38
C GLY A 144 12.51 13.24 9.33
N PHE A 145 12.00 13.59 8.17
CA PHE A 145 12.76 13.98 6.99
C PHE A 145 13.77 15.11 7.21
N GLU A 146 13.50 16.04 8.12
CA GLU A 146 14.37 17.17 8.36
C GLU A 146 15.48 16.90 9.40
N ASN A 147 15.63 15.68 9.90
CA ASN A 147 16.66 15.30 10.90
C ASN A 147 16.67 16.17 12.14
N LYS A 148 15.52 16.61 12.62
CA LYS A 148 15.41 17.51 13.76
C LYS A 148 14.37 17.06 14.77
N VAL A 149 14.39 17.69 15.92
CA VAL A 149 13.35 17.62 16.93
C VAL A 149 12.71 19.00 17.06
N TRP A 150 11.42 19.07 16.90
CA TRP A 150 10.61 20.26 17.15
C TRP A 150 10.36 20.43 18.63
N ILE A 151 10.28 21.69 19.10
CA ILE A 151 9.94 22.06 20.46
C ILE A 151 8.78 23.04 20.42
N PHE A 152 7.64 22.61 20.94
CA PHE A 152 6.46 23.43 21.15
C PHE A 152 6.29 23.73 22.63
N ARG A 153 5.62 24.84 22.93
CA ARG A 153 5.08 25.09 24.26
C ARG A 153 3.68 24.53 24.34
N PHE A 154 3.37 23.88 25.43
CA PHE A 154 2.04 23.33 25.69
C PHE A 154 1.47 23.98 26.96
N ASN A 155 0.38 24.73 26.79
CA ASN A 155 -0.34 25.36 27.89
C ASN A 155 -1.69 24.66 28.09
N PRO A 156 -1.83 23.81 29.12
CA PRO A 156 -3.07 23.06 29.35
C PRO A 156 -4.29 23.95 29.70
N LYS A 157 -4.10 25.24 29.95
CA LYS A 157 -5.17 26.22 30.27
C LYS A 157 -5.58 27.08 29.07
N ALA A 158 -4.82 27.05 27.97
CA ALA A 158 -5.14 27.85 26.80
C ALA A 158 -6.23 27.21 25.93
N ALA A 159 -6.99 28.02 25.22
CA ALA A 159 -7.97 27.52 24.24
C ALA A 159 -7.29 26.81 23.07
N ALA A 160 -6.11 27.26 22.66
CA ALA A 160 -5.22 26.59 21.74
C ALA A 160 -3.96 26.15 22.53
N PRO A 161 -3.92 24.92 23.07
CA PRO A 161 -2.90 24.54 24.04
C PRO A 161 -1.49 24.40 23.47
N VAL A 162 -1.32 24.12 22.18
CA VAL A 162 -0.02 23.99 21.53
C VAL A 162 0.39 25.31 20.89
N GLN A 163 1.59 25.81 21.22
CA GLN A 163 2.13 27.07 20.73
C GLN A 163 3.55 26.86 20.14
N PRO A 164 3.90 27.51 19.01
CA PRO A 164 3.04 28.40 18.22
C PRO A 164 1.94 27.63 17.49
N GLU A 165 0.82 28.29 17.28
CA GLU A 165 -0.25 27.78 16.43
C GLU A 165 0.19 27.69 14.96
N SER A 166 -0.44 26.80 14.22
CA SER A 166 -0.32 26.80 12.76
C SER A 166 -1.32 27.78 12.17
N GLY A 167 -0.88 28.63 11.26
CA GLY A 167 -1.76 29.55 10.54
C GLY A 167 -2.59 28.90 9.43
N GLY A 168 -2.54 27.57 9.32
CA GLY A 168 -3.21 26.78 8.31
C GLY A 168 -2.27 25.81 7.59
N PRO A 169 -2.80 24.96 6.68
CA PRO A 169 -2.04 23.87 6.06
C PRO A 169 -0.85 24.32 5.21
N ASP A 170 -0.87 25.56 4.72
CA ASP A 170 0.22 26.10 3.90
C ASP A 170 1.18 26.98 4.71
N THR A 171 0.91 27.22 5.97
CA THR A 171 1.72 28.06 6.82
C THR A 171 2.79 27.22 7.53
N LYS A 172 4.08 27.55 7.26
CA LYS A 172 5.19 26.86 7.91
C LYS A 172 5.10 26.98 9.43
N VAL A 173 5.33 25.86 10.11
CA VAL A 173 5.47 25.84 11.57
C VAL A 173 6.62 26.71 12.01
N GLN A 174 6.38 27.59 12.99
CA GLN A 174 7.35 28.53 13.54
C GLN A 174 7.89 28.06 14.90
N ALA A 175 7.70 26.80 15.27
CA ALA A 175 8.24 26.23 16.49
C ALA A 175 9.77 26.24 16.53
N SER A 176 10.32 26.29 17.71
CA SER A 176 11.75 26.05 17.93
C SER A 176 12.09 24.63 17.51
N SER A 177 13.33 24.42 17.13
CA SER A 177 13.82 23.08 16.82
C SER A 177 15.34 23.00 17.01
N PHE A 178 15.85 21.79 17.09
CA PHE A 178 17.28 21.54 16.97
C PHE A 178 17.55 20.33 16.07
N GLU A 179 18.62 20.42 15.32
CA GLU A 179 19.07 19.33 14.47
C GLU A 179 19.77 18.26 15.29
N ILE A 180 19.52 16.99 14.95
CA ILE A 180 20.23 15.85 15.55
C ILE A 180 21.37 15.36 14.67
N SER A 181 21.52 15.90 13.46
CA SER A 181 22.65 15.64 12.57
C SER A 181 23.89 16.39 13.04
N LYS A 182 25.06 15.79 12.84
CA LYS A 182 26.36 16.46 13.06
C LYS A 182 26.70 17.35 11.87
N PRO A 183 27.52 18.39 12.07
CA PRO A 183 28.05 19.18 10.96
C PRO A 183 28.70 18.27 9.90
N GLY A 184 28.27 18.44 8.65
CA GLY A 184 28.74 17.61 7.52
C GLY A 184 27.96 16.33 7.25
N GLU A 185 27.08 15.92 8.14
CA GLU A 185 26.05 14.92 7.81
C GLU A 185 24.93 15.55 6.97
N VAL A 186 24.33 14.77 6.12
CA VAL A 186 23.32 15.29 5.18
C VAL A 186 22.01 15.55 5.89
N SER A 187 21.45 16.70 5.64
CA SER A 187 20.10 17.05 6.11
C SER A 187 18.99 16.37 5.31
N ARG A 188 19.32 15.72 4.19
CA ARG A 188 18.39 14.98 3.34
C ARG A 188 19.06 13.71 2.84
N PRO A 189 18.32 12.61 2.63
CA PRO A 189 18.87 11.46 1.95
C PRO A 189 19.34 11.90 0.58
N ASP A 190 20.61 11.78 0.33
CA ASP A 190 21.17 11.91 -1.00
C ASP A 190 21.74 10.52 -1.34
N TYR A 191 20.86 9.65 -1.76
CA TYR A 191 21.20 8.28 -2.13
C TYR A 191 22.25 8.24 -3.25
N ASN A 192 22.25 9.29 -4.11
CA ASN A 192 23.26 9.43 -5.17
C ASN A 192 24.68 9.69 -4.65
N LYS A 193 24.84 9.89 -3.36
CA LYS A 193 26.16 10.12 -2.73
C LYS A 193 26.44 9.18 -1.58
N GLY A 194 25.65 8.11 -1.44
CA GLY A 194 25.81 7.15 -0.34
C GLY A 194 25.57 7.77 1.04
N LYS A 195 24.75 8.83 1.14
CA LYS A 195 24.51 9.57 2.37
C LYS A 195 23.11 9.33 2.87
N ALA A 196 22.95 8.46 3.87
CA ALA A 196 21.69 8.24 4.55
C ALA A 196 21.35 9.42 5.47
N ALA A 197 20.08 9.86 5.42
CA ALA A 197 19.54 10.72 6.45
C ALA A 197 19.40 9.95 7.76
N LEU A 198 19.26 10.64 8.87
CA LEU A 198 18.97 9.99 10.15
C LEU A 198 17.51 9.56 10.23
N TYR A 199 16.60 10.44 9.89
CA TYR A 199 15.16 10.21 9.90
C TYR A 199 14.60 9.83 11.28
N PRO A 200 14.59 10.76 12.27
CA PRO A 200 14.07 10.45 13.60
C PRO A 200 12.61 10.08 13.57
N THR A 201 12.29 8.92 14.14
CA THR A 201 10.94 8.35 14.28
C THR A 201 10.47 8.47 15.74
N GLY A 202 10.65 7.44 16.54
CA GLY A 202 10.30 7.46 17.96
C GLY A 202 11.21 8.38 18.76
N LEU A 203 10.68 9.00 19.82
CA LEU A 203 11.46 9.71 20.81
C LEU A 203 10.90 9.54 22.23
N ALA A 204 11.77 9.63 23.22
CA ALA A 204 11.37 9.59 24.62
C ALA A 204 12.31 10.44 25.47
N LEU A 205 11.80 10.89 26.62
CA LEU A 205 12.55 11.65 27.63
C LEU A 205 12.85 10.77 28.84
N THR A 206 13.96 11.05 29.50
CA THR A 206 14.19 10.55 30.85
C THR A 206 13.20 11.20 31.84
N PRO A 207 12.84 10.52 32.94
CA PRO A 207 11.90 11.06 33.93
C PRO A 207 12.32 12.39 34.55
N ASP A 208 13.61 12.75 34.54
CA ASP A 208 14.13 14.05 34.98
C ASP A 208 14.07 15.13 33.87
N GLY A 209 13.66 14.77 32.66
CA GLY A 209 13.56 15.67 31.49
C GLY A 209 14.90 16.13 30.91
N ASN A 210 16.04 15.65 31.41
CA ASN A 210 17.36 16.17 31.01
C ASN A 210 17.97 15.42 29.82
N THR A 211 17.45 14.27 29.47
CA THR A 211 17.96 13.48 28.34
C THR A 211 16.81 13.09 27.42
N LEU A 212 16.98 13.37 26.14
CA LEU A 212 16.07 12.94 25.07
C LEU A 212 16.78 11.89 24.22
N VAL A 213 16.05 10.86 23.86
CA VAL A 213 16.52 9.75 23.00
C VAL A 213 15.66 9.69 21.75
N THR A 214 16.28 9.63 20.57
CA THR A 214 15.56 9.45 19.29
C THR A 214 16.03 8.19 18.57
N ALA A 215 15.11 7.42 18.05
CA ALA A 215 15.38 6.37 17.08
C ALA A 215 15.56 7.01 15.69
N ASN A 216 16.66 6.71 15.01
CA ASN A 216 16.98 7.29 13.72
C ASN A 216 16.84 6.20 12.64
N ASN A 217 15.65 6.13 12.04
CA ASN A 217 15.20 5.01 11.20
C ASN A 217 16.16 4.68 10.06
N LEU A 218 16.59 5.68 9.29
CA LEU A 218 17.52 5.47 8.17
C LEU A 218 18.98 5.48 8.58
N GLY A 219 19.27 5.94 9.79
CA GLY A 219 20.63 6.02 10.32
C GLY A 219 21.09 4.74 11.01
N ASP A 220 20.24 3.76 11.28
CA ASP A 220 20.47 2.55 12.06
C ASP A 220 21.16 2.84 13.40
N ASN A 221 20.75 3.92 14.03
CA ASN A 221 21.35 4.39 15.28
C ASN A 221 20.35 5.13 16.14
N VAL A 222 20.76 5.42 17.34
CA VAL A 222 20.03 6.25 18.29
C VAL A 222 20.84 7.51 18.58
N THR A 223 20.18 8.67 18.61
CA THR A 223 20.79 9.89 19.13
C THR A 223 20.31 10.12 20.56
N ILE A 224 21.26 10.29 21.47
CA ILE A 224 21.03 10.65 22.87
C ILE A 224 21.43 12.11 23.06
N VAL A 225 20.48 12.97 23.38
CA VAL A 225 20.68 14.40 23.63
C VAL A 225 20.67 14.65 25.12
N ARG A 226 21.83 14.89 25.72
CA ARG A 226 22.00 15.18 27.13
C ARG A 226 22.01 16.69 27.39
N ARG A 227 21.69 17.12 28.60
CA ARG A 227 21.57 18.51 28.97
C ARG A 227 20.65 19.29 28.03
N LEU A 228 19.44 18.77 27.85
CA LEU A 228 18.49 19.23 26.87
C LEU A 228 18.16 20.72 26.97
N HIS A 229 18.16 21.26 28.18
CA HIS A 229 17.83 22.64 28.51
C HIS A 229 19.06 23.60 28.68
N ASP A 230 20.27 23.07 28.44
CA ASP A 230 21.52 23.79 28.56
C ASP A 230 22.35 23.59 27.26
N THR A 231 23.66 23.56 27.38
CA THR A 231 24.54 23.19 26.27
C THR A 231 24.35 21.73 25.91
N ARG A 232 23.50 21.48 24.88
CA ARG A 232 23.13 20.13 24.41
C ARG A 232 24.39 19.37 24.01
N ARG A 233 24.50 18.15 24.51
CA ARG A 233 25.54 17.20 24.12
C ARG A 233 24.90 16.01 23.45
N MET A 234 25.23 15.75 22.20
CA MET A 234 24.72 14.64 21.43
C MET A 234 25.71 13.47 21.42
N GLU A 235 25.23 12.32 21.74
CA GLU A 235 25.93 11.04 21.63
C GLU A 235 25.14 10.17 20.65
N ARG A 236 25.84 9.44 19.77
CA ARG A 236 25.23 8.52 18.83
C ARG A 236 25.61 7.09 19.17
N VAL A 237 24.62 6.22 19.23
CA VAL A 237 24.76 4.79 19.49
C VAL A 237 24.40 4.01 18.24
N ASP A 238 25.36 3.36 17.67
CA ASP A 238 25.21 2.45 16.53
C ASP A 238 24.45 1.19 16.96
N LEU A 239 23.50 0.75 16.15
CA LEU A 239 22.65 -0.42 16.39
C LEU A 239 23.05 -1.63 15.55
N HIS A 240 24.06 -1.55 14.71
CA HIS A 240 24.52 -2.74 13.97
C HIS A 240 25.09 -3.79 14.92
N HIS A 241 24.85 -5.05 14.62
CA HIS A 241 25.48 -6.14 15.34
C HIS A 241 27.00 -6.15 15.12
N PRO A 242 27.79 -6.53 16.12
CA PRO A 242 29.23 -6.57 15.97
C PRO A 242 29.68 -7.39 14.76
N GLY A 243 30.41 -6.75 13.86
CA GLY A 243 30.91 -7.37 12.62
C GLY A 243 29.95 -7.40 11.45
N LYS A 244 28.74 -6.84 11.59
CA LYS A 244 27.72 -6.80 10.53
C LYS A 244 27.38 -5.35 10.17
N LEU A 245 28.29 -4.64 9.53
CA LEU A 245 28.15 -3.22 9.21
C LEU A 245 27.13 -2.91 8.10
N ASN A 246 26.69 -3.91 7.36
CA ASN A 246 25.75 -3.74 6.25
C ASN A 246 24.29 -4.11 6.61
N GLU A 247 24.00 -4.37 7.89
CA GLU A 247 22.63 -4.59 8.35
C GLU A 247 21.81 -3.34 8.17
N ASN A 248 20.53 -3.51 7.88
CA ASN A 248 19.53 -2.46 7.92
C ASN A 248 18.62 -2.74 9.11
N ILE A 249 18.81 -2.02 10.19
CA ILE A 249 18.12 -2.24 11.47
C ILE A 249 16.75 -1.56 11.51
N TYR A 250 16.66 -0.35 10.94
CA TYR A 250 15.46 0.49 10.94
C TYR A 250 14.86 0.70 12.33
N PRO A 251 15.56 1.35 13.28
CA PRO A 251 14.99 1.63 14.59
C PRO A 251 13.76 2.51 14.48
N TYR A 252 12.70 2.17 15.26
CA TYR A 252 11.39 2.81 15.13
C TYR A 252 10.89 3.46 16.41
N GLY A 253 10.50 2.69 17.43
CA GLY A 253 9.98 3.19 18.69
C GLY A 253 11.05 3.35 19.75
N VAL A 254 10.83 4.24 20.70
CA VAL A 254 11.71 4.43 21.87
C VAL A 254 10.88 4.53 23.15
N VAL A 255 11.28 3.79 24.17
CA VAL A 255 10.76 3.90 25.53
C VAL A 255 11.93 4.03 26.49
N VAL A 256 11.87 5.00 27.39
CA VAL A 256 12.89 5.17 28.45
C VAL A 256 12.30 4.73 29.79
N LEU A 257 12.99 3.80 30.47
CA LEU A 257 12.60 3.27 31.77
C LEU A 257 13.72 3.42 32.79
N GLY A 258 13.35 3.45 34.08
CA GLY A 258 14.29 3.65 35.18
C GLY A 258 14.72 5.11 35.34
N ASN A 259 15.45 5.37 36.44
CA ASN A 259 15.88 6.72 36.83
C ASN A 259 17.38 6.76 37.07
N GLY A 260 17.99 7.93 36.85
CA GLY A 260 19.39 8.19 37.17
C GLY A 260 20.34 7.15 36.55
N LYS A 261 21.11 6.43 37.36
CA LYS A 261 22.06 5.42 36.88
C LYS A 261 21.42 4.18 36.25
N ASP A 262 20.17 3.91 36.59
CA ASP A 262 19.44 2.73 36.11
C ASP A 262 18.56 3.05 34.89
N ALA A 263 18.59 4.31 34.40
CA ALA A 263 17.86 4.72 33.20
C ALA A 263 18.36 3.99 31.96
N ARG A 264 17.43 3.42 31.19
CA ARG A 264 17.68 2.68 29.95
C ARG A 264 16.69 3.06 28.87
N ALA A 265 17.16 3.13 27.64
CA ALA A 265 16.29 3.18 26.47
C ALA A 265 16.07 1.78 25.90
N TYR A 266 14.85 1.48 25.58
CA TYR A 266 14.40 0.33 24.78
C TYR A 266 14.03 0.87 23.42
N VAL A 267 14.60 0.27 22.36
CA VAL A 267 14.43 0.71 20.98
C VAL A 267 13.97 -0.47 20.14
N SER A 268 12.79 -0.38 19.54
CA SER A 268 12.33 -1.39 18.59
C SER A 268 13.13 -1.29 17.29
N CYS A 269 13.68 -2.41 16.85
CA CYS A 269 14.48 -2.55 15.64
C CYS A 269 13.63 -3.24 14.58
N TRP A 270 12.95 -2.44 13.75
CA TRP A 270 11.87 -2.86 12.86
C TRP A 270 12.24 -4.05 11.98
N ASN A 271 13.43 -3.98 11.35
CA ASN A 271 13.89 -5.04 10.45
C ASN A 271 14.70 -6.15 11.14
N ASP A 272 15.08 -5.98 12.39
CA ASP A 272 15.96 -6.93 13.10
C ASP A 272 15.17 -7.91 14.01
N SER A 273 13.85 -7.78 14.09
CA SER A 273 13.01 -8.58 14.99
C SER A 273 13.53 -8.56 16.43
N SER A 274 13.97 -7.41 16.89
CA SER A 274 14.56 -7.25 18.23
C SER A 274 14.19 -5.92 18.89
N VAL A 275 14.43 -5.86 20.20
CA VAL A 275 14.43 -4.61 20.98
C VAL A 275 15.81 -4.41 21.56
N ALA A 276 16.47 -3.33 21.17
CA ALA A 276 17.79 -2.97 21.66
C ALA A 276 17.67 -2.29 23.05
N VAL A 277 18.52 -2.66 23.99
CA VAL A 277 18.59 -2.10 25.35
C VAL A 277 19.86 -1.29 25.48
N ILE A 278 19.70 0.03 25.76
CA ILE A 278 20.79 1.00 25.81
C ILE A 278 20.81 1.68 27.19
N PRO A 279 21.81 1.44 28.02
CA PRO A 279 22.00 2.21 29.27
C PRO A 279 22.23 3.69 28.96
N LEU A 280 21.57 4.57 29.72
CA LEU A 280 21.72 6.02 29.57
C LEU A 280 22.72 6.64 30.54
N SER A 281 23.28 5.84 31.46
CA SER A 281 24.35 6.27 32.36
C SER A 281 25.74 5.87 31.83
N GLY A 282 26.71 6.75 31.96
CA GLY A 282 28.07 6.51 31.46
C GLY A 282 28.17 6.63 29.92
N LYS A 283 29.01 5.80 29.29
CA LYS A 283 29.07 5.67 27.83
C LYS A 283 27.95 4.76 27.37
N SER A 284 27.08 5.28 26.51
CA SER A 284 25.97 4.52 25.98
C SER A 284 26.39 3.60 24.84
N VAL A 285 26.12 2.32 24.99
CA VAL A 285 26.32 1.27 23.97
C VAL A 285 25.16 0.31 24.06
N VAL A 286 24.85 -0.40 23.00
CA VAL A 286 23.84 -1.47 23.06
C VAL A 286 24.33 -2.56 24.02
N ARG A 287 23.59 -2.78 25.08
CA ARG A 287 23.91 -3.82 26.10
C ARG A 287 23.40 -5.18 25.66
N LYS A 288 22.23 -5.19 25.02
CA LYS A 288 21.52 -6.44 24.66
C LYS A 288 20.52 -6.16 23.55
N TYR A 289 20.31 -7.15 22.69
CA TYR A 289 19.15 -7.26 21.82
C TYR A 289 18.23 -8.33 22.40
N ILE A 290 16.97 -7.98 22.62
CA ILE A 290 15.93 -8.91 23.05
C ILE A 290 15.20 -9.35 21.79
N THR A 291 15.30 -10.62 21.43
CA THR A 291 14.59 -11.17 20.28
C THR A 291 13.09 -11.14 20.53
N VAL A 292 12.35 -10.60 19.55
CA VAL A 292 10.90 -10.57 19.50
C VAL A 292 10.43 -11.15 18.17
N ASP A 293 9.19 -10.87 17.74
CA ASP A 293 8.74 -11.31 16.42
C ASP A 293 8.97 -10.24 15.34
N ARG A 294 8.57 -10.52 14.09
CA ARG A 294 8.83 -9.64 12.92
C ARG A 294 8.16 -8.28 13.06
N HIS A 295 8.86 -7.24 12.65
CA HIS A 295 8.45 -5.85 12.64
C HIS A 295 8.00 -5.33 14.02
N PRO A 296 8.87 -5.33 15.04
CA PRO A 296 8.58 -4.66 16.30
C PRO A 296 8.47 -3.15 16.08
N THR A 297 7.34 -2.54 16.44
CA THR A 297 7.02 -1.13 16.20
C THR A 297 6.66 -0.42 17.50
N ALA A 298 5.37 -0.25 17.80
CA ALA A 298 4.91 0.43 18.99
C ALA A 298 5.27 -0.34 20.26
N MET A 299 5.66 0.39 21.28
CA MET A 299 5.99 -0.16 22.58
C MET A 299 5.27 0.61 23.68
N THR A 300 4.68 -0.11 24.63
CA THR A 300 3.95 0.46 25.77
C THR A 300 4.42 -0.19 27.06
N PRO A 301 4.99 0.57 28.03
CA PRO A 301 5.36 0.03 29.32
C PRO A 301 4.15 -0.02 30.26
N ASN A 302 4.22 -0.89 31.28
CA ASN A 302 3.34 -0.73 32.43
C ASN A 302 3.83 0.43 33.36
N ALA A 303 2.97 0.92 34.25
CA ALA A 303 3.27 2.07 35.11
C ALA A 303 4.49 1.86 35.99
N ALA A 304 4.71 0.60 36.45
CA ALA A 304 5.88 0.23 37.25
C ALA A 304 7.17 0.14 36.42
N GLY A 305 7.10 0.22 35.08
CA GLY A 305 8.25 0.06 34.20
C GLY A 305 8.90 -1.34 34.26
N THR A 306 8.19 -2.35 34.80
CA THR A 306 8.70 -3.73 34.92
C THR A 306 8.28 -4.63 33.77
N ARG A 307 7.36 -4.17 32.94
CA ARG A 307 6.88 -4.84 31.71
C ARG A 307 6.86 -3.88 30.54
N LEU A 308 7.24 -4.38 29.38
CA LEU A 308 7.18 -3.66 28.12
C LEU A 308 6.47 -4.54 27.10
N PHE A 309 5.37 -4.04 26.55
CA PHE A 309 4.60 -4.66 25.48
C PHE A 309 5.09 -4.14 24.14
N VAL A 310 5.30 -5.01 23.17
CA VAL A 310 5.84 -4.69 21.85
C VAL A 310 4.92 -5.24 20.78
N ALA A 311 4.38 -4.40 19.92
CA ALA A 311 3.62 -4.82 18.75
C ALA A 311 4.55 -5.33 17.66
N ASN A 312 4.31 -6.54 17.16
CA ASN A 312 5.06 -7.15 16.07
C ASN A 312 4.18 -7.16 14.81
N SER A 313 4.24 -6.09 14.03
CA SER A 313 3.24 -5.75 13.01
C SER A 313 3.19 -6.76 11.85
N ASN A 314 4.29 -7.40 11.50
CA ASN A 314 4.34 -8.42 10.44
C ASN A 314 4.37 -9.86 11.01
N ALA A 315 3.76 -10.07 12.18
CA ALA A 315 3.77 -11.37 12.85
C ALA A 315 2.52 -11.66 13.69
N ASP A 316 1.53 -10.78 13.68
CA ASP A 316 0.24 -10.92 14.38
C ASP A 316 0.37 -11.18 15.89
N SER A 317 1.39 -10.65 16.53
CA SER A 317 1.69 -10.92 17.93
C SER A 317 2.10 -9.68 18.71
N VAL A 318 1.97 -9.77 20.03
CA VAL A 318 2.53 -8.82 20.98
C VAL A 318 3.51 -9.56 21.89
N SER A 319 4.77 -9.10 21.91
CA SER A 319 5.79 -9.59 22.82
C SER A 319 5.68 -8.88 24.18
N VAL A 320 5.75 -9.63 25.27
CA VAL A 320 5.82 -9.10 26.64
C VAL A 320 7.23 -9.29 27.17
N ILE A 321 7.93 -8.20 27.42
CA ILE A 321 9.30 -8.18 27.91
C ILE A 321 9.29 -7.90 29.42
N ASP A 322 9.99 -8.71 30.20
CA ASP A 322 10.36 -8.40 31.58
C ASP A 322 11.60 -7.50 31.56
N THR A 323 11.41 -6.25 31.90
CA THR A 323 12.49 -5.25 31.88
C THR A 323 13.48 -5.39 33.03
N THR A 324 13.18 -6.22 34.04
CA THR A 324 14.11 -6.51 35.14
C THR A 324 15.16 -7.55 34.74
N THR A 325 14.83 -8.44 33.81
CA THR A 325 15.70 -9.49 33.26
C THR A 325 16.11 -9.24 31.80
N ASP A 326 15.48 -8.27 31.14
CA ASP A 326 15.62 -7.98 29.71
C ASP A 326 15.33 -9.24 28.86
N GLN A 327 14.22 -9.94 29.11
CA GLN A 327 13.82 -11.14 28.39
C GLN A 327 12.36 -11.08 27.95
N GLU A 328 12.05 -11.62 26.76
CA GLU A 328 10.68 -11.93 26.40
C GLU A 328 10.15 -13.04 27.30
N ILE A 329 9.03 -12.81 27.95
CA ILE A 329 8.43 -13.76 28.88
C ILE A 329 7.12 -14.36 28.38
N GLU A 330 6.43 -13.66 27.46
CA GLU A 330 5.19 -14.12 26.85
C GLU A 330 5.07 -13.53 25.45
N ARG A 331 4.49 -14.28 24.53
CA ARG A 331 4.07 -13.81 23.21
C ARG A 331 2.59 -14.08 23.06
N ILE A 332 1.82 -13.02 22.80
CA ILE A 332 0.36 -13.03 22.71
C ILE A 332 -0.01 -13.00 21.24
N ASP A 333 -0.68 -14.03 20.75
CA ASP A 333 -1.28 -14.06 19.42
C ASP A 333 -2.54 -13.17 19.41
N VAL A 334 -2.65 -12.26 18.46
CA VAL A 334 -3.75 -11.28 18.37
C VAL A 334 -4.62 -11.45 17.12
N ARG A 335 -4.50 -12.58 16.43
CA ARG A 335 -5.38 -12.92 15.32
C ARG A 335 -6.84 -13.05 15.76
N LEU A 336 -7.76 -12.96 14.81
CA LEU A 336 -9.20 -12.98 15.08
C LEU A 336 -9.70 -14.33 15.66
N ALA A 337 -9.00 -15.43 15.36
CA ALA A 337 -9.22 -16.76 15.93
C ALA A 337 -7.88 -17.48 16.02
N GLU A 338 -7.79 -18.48 16.90
CA GLU A 338 -6.56 -19.24 17.13
C GLU A 338 -6.09 -20.01 15.88
N ASP A 339 -7.03 -20.46 15.07
CA ASP A 339 -6.80 -21.15 13.80
C ASP A 339 -6.92 -20.24 12.56
N ALA A 340 -7.14 -18.94 12.77
CA ALA A 340 -7.16 -17.98 11.67
C ALA A 340 -5.80 -17.88 10.96
N LEU A 341 -5.86 -17.62 9.65
CA LEU A 341 -4.65 -17.32 8.88
C LEU A 341 -4.00 -16.01 9.36
N PRO A 342 -2.70 -15.83 9.14
CA PRO A 342 -2.02 -14.57 9.44
C PRO A 342 -2.61 -13.38 8.68
N GLY A 343 -2.31 -12.17 9.16
CA GLY A 343 -2.66 -10.93 8.48
C GLY A 343 -3.37 -9.89 9.35
N ALA A 344 -3.26 -9.96 10.68
CA ALA A 344 -3.87 -8.98 11.58
C ALA A 344 -3.13 -7.64 11.61
N SER A 345 -1.80 -7.65 11.56
CA SER A 345 -0.93 -6.46 11.58
C SER A 345 -1.16 -5.55 12.80
N PRO A 346 -0.71 -5.94 14.01
CA PRO A 346 -0.81 -5.10 15.19
C PRO A 346 0.10 -3.87 15.10
N GLU A 347 -0.48 -2.66 15.25
CA GLU A 347 0.20 -1.40 14.99
C GLU A 347 0.39 -0.53 16.23
N SER A 348 -0.51 -0.62 17.19
CA SER A 348 -0.51 0.25 18.37
C SER A 348 -1.08 -0.46 19.57
N LEU A 349 -0.65 -0.03 20.76
CA LEU A 349 -0.94 -0.66 22.03
C LEU A 349 -1.40 0.37 23.06
N ALA A 350 -2.41 0.04 23.85
CA ALA A 350 -2.80 0.81 25.03
C ALA A 350 -3.17 -0.12 26.19
N LEU A 351 -2.76 0.25 27.42
CA LEU A 351 -3.17 -0.45 28.63
C LEU A 351 -4.42 0.20 29.25
N SER A 352 -5.28 -0.60 29.84
CA SER A 352 -6.30 -0.10 30.76
C SER A 352 -5.67 0.58 31.96
N GLU A 353 -6.43 1.45 32.64
CA GLU A 353 -5.93 2.17 33.83
C GLU A 353 -5.52 1.23 35.00
N ASP A 354 -6.14 0.09 35.11
CA ASP A 354 -5.82 -0.95 36.09
C ASP A 354 -4.77 -1.95 35.61
N GLU A 355 -4.23 -1.73 34.39
CA GLU A 355 -3.22 -2.57 33.72
C GLU A 355 -3.60 -4.06 33.58
N ARG A 356 -4.92 -4.37 33.62
CA ARG A 356 -5.40 -5.74 33.46
C ARG A 356 -5.74 -6.10 32.02
N THR A 357 -5.97 -5.08 31.21
CA THR A 357 -6.37 -5.23 29.81
C THR A 357 -5.41 -4.51 28.89
N LEU A 358 -4.99 -5.19 27.82
CA LEU A 358 -4.26 -4.60 26.71
C LEU A 358 -5.20 -4.47 25.51
N TYR A 359 -5.22 -3.30 24.90
CA TYR A 359 -5.90 -3.00 23.65
C TYR A 359 -4.87 -2.97 22.54
N VAL A 360 -5.11 -3.75 21.48
CA VAL A 360 -4.18 -3.90 20.36
C VAL A 360 -4.88 -3.51 19.06
N ALA A 361 -4.42 -2.48 18.40
CA ALA A 361 -4.94 -2.06 17.10
C ALA A 361 -4.41 -2.99 16.01
N ASN A 362 -5.27 -3.85 15.46
CA ASN A 362 -4.98 -4.78 14.38
C ASN A 362 -5.37 -4.14 13.03
N ALA A 363 -4.39 -3.56 12.34
CA ALA A 363 -4.63 -2.70 11.20
C ALA A 363 -5.37 -3.38 10.05
N HIS A 364 -4.95 -4.57 9.65
CA HIS A 364 -5.58 -5.28 8.53
C HIS A 364 -6.82 -6.07 8.90
N SER A 365 -7.09 -6.25 10.20
CA SER A 365 -8.37 -6.79 10.66
C SER A 365 -9.43 -5.71 10.91
N ASN A 366 -9.11 -4.43 10.69
CA ASN A 366 -10.01 -3.31 11.01
C ASN A 366 -10.66 -3.44 12.39
N ALA A 367 -9.85 -3.81 13.38
CA ALA A 367 -10.34 -4.12 14.72
C ALA A 367 -9.34 -3.80 15.81
N VAL A 368 -9.83 -3.59 17.02
CA VAL A 368 -9.00 -3.58 18.22
C VAL A 368 -9.24 -4.87 18.99
N ALA A 369 -8.18 -5.66 19.18
CA ALA A 369 -8.21 -6.82 20.06
C ALA A 369 -8.18 -6.39 21.53
N ILE A 370 -9.03 -6.99 22.34
CA ILE A 370 -9.07 -6.79 23.80
C ILE A 370 -8.48 -8.02 24.45
N VAL A 371 -7.35 -7.84 25.14
CA VAL A 371 -6.56 -8.92 25.73
C VAL A 371 -6.58 -8.82 27.26
N ALA A 372 -7.10 -9.82 27.95
CA ALA A 372 -6.90 -9.97 29.38
C ALA A 372 -5.47 -10.44 29.66
N LEU A 373 -4.72 -9.64 30.39
CA LEU A 373 -3.32 -9.91 30.68
C LEU A 373 -3.19 -10.92 31.84
N SER A 374 -2.29 -11.88 31.65
CA SER A 374 -1.87 -12.80 32.72
C SER A 374 -1.21 -12.04 33.89
N GLU A 375 -1.18 -12.64 35.08
CA GLU A 375 -0.45 -12.06 36.23
C GLU A 375 1.04 -11.86 35.90
N LYS A 376 1.63 -12.79 35.18
CA LYS A 376 3.02 -12.71 34.74
C LYS A 376 3.22 -11.51 33.79
N ALA A 377 2.31 -11.31 32.83
CA ALA A 377 2.35 -10.18 31.90
C ALA A 377 2.14 -8.83 32.59
N ARG A 378 1.34 -8.79 33.67
CA ARG A 378 1.13 -7.58 34.47
C ARG A 378 2.29 -7.26 35.42
N GLY A 379 3.18 -8.21 35.70
CA GLY A 379 4.22 -8.06 36.69
C GLY A 379 3.70 -8.13 38.14
N ALA A 380 2.50 -8.63 38.33
CA ALA A 380 1.95 -8.87 39.68
C ALA A 380 2.68 -10.06 40.36
N LYS A 381 2.86 -9.98 41.68
CA LYS A 381 3.31 -11.16 42.42
C LYS A 381 2.21 -12.21 42.36
N PRO A 382 2.55 -13.51 42.18
CA PRO A 382 1.55 -14.55 42.14
C PRO A 382 0.72 -14.51 43.45
N ALA A 383 -0.58 -14.28 43.32
CA ALA A 383 -1.48 -14.51 44.42
C ALA A 383 -1.54 -16.01 44.68
N GLU A 384 -1.42 -16.42 45.95
CA GLU A 384 -1.63 -17.80 46.33
C GLU A 384 -3.02 -18.27 45.87
N LYS A 385 -3.05 -19.16 44.88
CA LYS A 385 -4.22 -19.82 44.31
C LYS A 385 -5.17 -18.98 43.45
N ILE A 386 -4.86 -18.85 42.16
CA ILE A 386 -5.91 -18.88 41.14
C ILE A 386 -5.38 -19.71 39.97
N SER A 387 -6.05 -20.80 39.73
CA SER A 387 -5.90 -21.66 38.58
C SER A 387 -6.53 -21.02 37.35
N GLU A 388 -5.97 -21.29 36.26
CA GLU A 388 -6.39 -21.45 34.87
C GLU A 388 -5.49 -20.62 33.92
N SER A 389 -4.70 -21.37 33.19
CA SER A 389 -3.74 -20.96 32.16
C SER A 389 -2.96 -19.66 32.53
N GLY A 390 -1.72 -19.75 32.97
CA GLY A 390 -0.85 -18.61 33.29
C GLY A 390 -0.48 -17.77 32.04
N LYS A 391 -1.34 -17.67 31.02
CA LYS A 391 -1.19 -16.92 29.77
C LYS A 391 -2.26 -15.86 29.61
N SER A 392 -1.91 -14.79 28.94
CA SER A 392 -2.85 -13.77 28.48
C SER A 392 -3.82 -14.36 27.43
N ARG A 393 -5.04 -13.84 27.36
CA ARG A 393 -6.07 -14.34 26.45
C ARG A 393 -6.88 -13.23 25.82
N ILE A 394 -7.30 -13.41 24.59
CA ILE A 394 -8.24 -12.52 23.92
C ILE A 394 -9.62 -12.63 24.55
N LEU A 395 -10.24 -11.49 24.84
CA LEU A 395 -11.62 -11.39 25.33
C LEU A 395 -12.60 -11.17 24.18
N GLY A 396 -12.17 -10.54 23.12
CA GLY A 396 -12.96 -10.19 21.96
C GLY A 396 -12.35 -9.05 21.16
N PHE A 397 -13.10 -8.54 20.18
CA PHE A 397 -12.67 -7.52 19.26
C PHE A 397 -13.69 -6.38 19.17
N ILE A 398 -13.20 -5.16 18.94
CA ILE A 398 -14.03 -4.00 18.61
C ILE A 398 -13.79 -3.67 17.15
N PRO A 399 -14.80 -3.68 16.27
CA PRO A 399 -14.65 -3.27 14.88
C PRO A 399 -14.38 -1.75 14.82
N THR A 400 -13.51 -1.35 13.90
CA THR A 400 -13.05 0.03 13.77
C THR A 400 -13.27 0.54 12.34
N GLY A 401 -12.82 1.77 12.06
CA GLY A 401 -12.58 2.21 10.70
C GLY A 401 -11.42 1.44 10.06
N GLN A 402 -11.06 1.83 8.86
CA GLN A 402 -10.02 1.14 8.11
C GLN A 402 -8.62 1.47 8.60
N TYR A 403 -7.81 0.43 8.77
CA TYR A 403 -6.43 0.50 9.19
C TYR A 403 -6.23 1.21 10.54
N PRO A 404 -6.73 0.67 11.65
CA PRO A 404 -6.47 1.23 12.97
C PRO A 404 -4.97 1.21 13.26
N SER A 405 -4.35 2.38 13.29
CA SER A 405 -2.90 2.58 13.40
C SER A 405 -2.46 3.21 14.72
N ALA A 406 -3.41 3.74 15.51
CA ALA A 406 -3.15 4.29 16.82
C ALA A 406 -4.30 4.00 17.78
N VAL A 407 -3.99 3.78 19.05
CA VAL A 407 -4.99 3.52 20.10
C VAL A 407 -4.59 4.18 21.40
N ALA A 408 -5.58 4.72 22.14
CA ALA A 408 -5.41 5.24 23.48
C ALA A 408 -6.66 5.01 24.31
N VAL A 409 -6.49 4.89 25.63
CA VAL A 409 -7.59 4.81 26.60
C VAL A 409 -7.62 6.08 27.44
N ALA A 410 -8.77 6.73 27.48
CA ALA A 410 -8.97 7.92 28.30
C ALA A 410 -10.44 8.02 28.75
N ASP A 411 -10.64 8.32 30.03
CA ASP A 411 -11.96 8.66 30.63
C ASP A 411 -13.07 7.65 30.28
N GLY A 412 -12.74 6.36 30.37
CA GLY A 412 -13.69 5.28 30.10
C GLY A 412 -14.02 5.06 28.60
N LYS A 413 -13.28 5.68 27.71
CA LYS A 413 -13.40 5.52 26.26
C LYS A 413 -12.10 4.98 25.66
N LEU A 414 -12.23 4.21 24.59
CA LEU A 414 -11.16 3.82 23.70
C LEU A 414 -11.15 4.78 22.50
N PHE A 415 -10.03 5.44 22.30
CA PHE A 415 -9.80 6.26 21.11
C PHE A 415 -9.02 5.45 20.11
N VAL A 416 -9.53 5.35 18.88
CA VAL A 416 -8.92 4.60 17.80
C VAL A 416 -8.67 5.52 16.62
N GLY A 417 -7.41 5.63 16.24
CA GLY A 417 -7.01 6.32 15.02
C GLY A 417 -7.10 5.39 13.82
N ASN A 418 -8.07 5.65 12.95
CA ASN A 418 -8.27 4.90 11.72
C ASN A 418 -7.41 5.54 10.63
N GLY A 419 -6.30 4.89 10.26
CA GLY A 419 -5.27 5.43 9.36
C GLY A 419 -5.82 5.80 7.98
N LYS A 420 -6.79 5.05 7.51
CA LYS A 420 -7.43 5.18 6.21
C LYS A 420 -8.92 5.52 6.30
N GLY A 421 -9.38 5.99 7.44
CA GLY A 421 -10.71 6.60 7.65
C GLY A 421 -11.81 5.64 8.05
N THR A 422 -13.06 6.09 7.91
CA THR A 422 -14.26 5.29 8.18
C THR A 422 -14.57 4.47 6.94
N GLY A 423 -14.51 3.16 7.06
CA GLY A 423 -14.95 2.28 6.01
C GLY A 423 -16.47 2.20 5.93
N PHE A 424 -16.99 2.12 4.74
CA PHE A 424 -18.30 1.53 4.48
C PHE A 424 -18.05 0.16 3.88
N GLU A 425 -18.84 -0.81 4.27
CA GLU A 425 -18.78 -2.11 3.66
C GLU A 425 -20.03 -2.36 2.83
N PRO A 426 -19.96 -2.30 1.51
CA PRO A 426 -20.73 -3.24 0.71
C PRO A 426 -20.25 -4.63 1.10
N SER A 427 -21.12 -5.59 1.27
CA SER A 427 -20.77 -6.98 1.57
C SER A 427 -19.71 -7.57 0.63
N SER A 428 -19.59 -6.98 -0.57
CA SER A 428 -18.59 -7.27 -1.58
C SER A 428 -17.18 -6.78 -1.28
N MET A 429 -16.97 -6.03 -0.19
CA MET A 429 -15.67 -5.47 0.21
C MET A 429 -15.06 -6.20 1.41
N ARG A 430 -15.63 -7.35 1.80
CA ARG A 430 -15.04 -8.18 2.83
C ARG A 430 -13.56 -8.46 2.55
N ALA A 431 -12.78 -8.51 3.59
CA ALA A 431 -11.34 -8.73 3.52
C ALA A 431 -10.59 -7.77 2.60
N ASN A 432 -11.20 -6.67 2.27
CA ASN A 432 -10.54 -5.66 1.48
C ASN A 432 -9.87 -4.63 2.36
N ASN A 433 -8.92 -5.05 3.16
CA ASN A 433 -8.15 -4.16 4.00
C ASN A 433 -7.12 -3.34 3.20
N SER A 434 -7.50 -2.93 1.99
CA SER A 434 -6.70 -2.04 1.16
C SER A 434 -6.56 -0.64 1.73
N GLY A 435 -7.24 -0.35 2.82
CA GLY A 435 -7.30 0.98 3.38
C GLY A 435 -8.12 1.94 2.55
N ARG A 436 -8.93 1.41 1.69
CA ARG A 436 -9.92 2.23 1.03
C ARG A 436 -10.90 2.74 2.05
N THR A 437 -11.04 4.03 2.09
CA THR A 437 -12.35 4.56 2.33
C THR A 437 -13.14 4.16 1.11
N PRO A 438 -14.17 3.31 1.18
CA PRO A 438 -15.02 3.08 0.03
C PRO A 438 -15.51 4.43 -0.38
N ASN A 439 -15.17 4.83 -1.56
CA ASN A 439 -15.75 6.03 -2.07
C ASN A 439 -17.21 5.75 -2.27
N PRO A 440 -18.04 6.53 -1.64
CA PRO A 440 -19.34 6.70 -2.22
C PRO A 440 -19.13 7.10 -3.67
N PRO A 441 -19.88 6.54 -4.60
CA PRO A 441 -19.74 6.81 -5.99
C PRO A 441 -19.69 8.30 -6.18
N ASN A 442 -18.54 8.77 -6.60
CA ASN A 442 -18.31 10.07 -7.13
C ASN A 442 -18.96 11.26 -6.42
N ALA A 443 -18.88 11.23 -5.12
CA ALA A 443 -19.23 12.40 -4.34
C ALA A 443 -18.48 13.65 -4.73
N ALA A 444 -17.33 13.47 -5.26
CA ALA A 444 -16.47 14.54 -5.70
C ALA A 444 -16.85 15.09 -7.07
N PHE A 445 -17.73 14.41 -7.77
CA PHE A 445 -18.28 14.83 -9.05
C PHE A 445 -19.80 14.86 -8.97
N PRO A 446 -20.37 15.87 -8.29
CA PRO A 446 -21.79 16.04 -8.32
C PRO A 446 -22.23 16.11 -9.78
N PRO A 447 -23.26 15.38 -10.18
CA PRO A 447 -23.71 15.38 -11.55
C PRO A 447 -23.92 16.81 -12.03
N ASN A 448 -23.00 17.25 -12.86
CA ASN A 448 -23.14 18.32 -13.82
C ASN A 448 -23.79 19.65 -13.44
N LYS A 449 -23.41 20.29 -12.39
CA LYS A 449 -23.78 21.72 -12.23
C LYS A 449 -22.63 22.68 -12.51
N GLU A 450 -21.41 22.21 -12.54
CA GLU A 450 -20.26 23.03 -12.92
C GLU A 450 -19.47 22.33 -14.02
N LYS A 451 -19.46 22.91 -15.19
CA LYS A 451 -18.81 22.39 -16.41
C LYS A 451 -17.30 22.11 -16.30
N ASN A 452 -16.69 22.37 -15.17
CA ASN A 452 -15.24 22.30 -14.96
C ASN A 452 -14.77 21.23 -13.96
N ARG A 453 -15.67 20.40 -13.46
CA ARG A 453 -15.35 19.34 -12.49
C ARG A 453 -15.69 17.96 -13.04
N GLN A 454 -15.11 17.63 -14.18
CA GLN A 454 -15.14 16.29 -14.72
C GLN A 454 -13.77 15.67 -14.47
N GLY A 455 -13.67 14.75 -13.54
CA GLY A 455 -12.42 14.08 -13.36
C GLY A 455 -12.26 13.41 -12.00
N GLY A 456 -11.44 12.40 -11.95
CA GLY A 456 -11.26 11.50 -10.84
C GLY A 456 -10.67 12.07 -9.57
N GLN A 457 -10.63 11.24 -8.58
CA GLN A 457 -9.99 11.51 -7.30
C GLN A 457 -8.58 10.92 -7.35
N TYR A 458 -7.60 11.69 -6.94
CA TYR A 458 -6.29 11.13 -6.67
C TYR A 458 -6.35 10.29 -5.40
N SER A 459 -5.91 9.04 -5.44
CA SER A 459 -6.00 8.09 -4.33
C SER A 459 -5.43 8.67 -3.03
N GLY A 460 -4.26 9.24 -3.07
CA GLY A 460 -3.66 9.92 -1.92
C GLY A 460 -4.43 11.14 -1.40
N SER A 461 -5.34 11.71 -2.19
CA SER A 461 -6.16 12.86 -1.75
C SER A 461 -7.41 12.44 -1.00
N ILE A 462 -7.93 11.25 -1.28
CA ILE A 462 -9.16 10.76 -0.64
C ILE A 462 -8.89 9.96 0.62
N VAL A 463 -7.68 9.43 0.78
CA VAL A 463 -7.29 8.76 2.01
C VAL A 463 -7.11 9.79 3.11
N SER A 464 -8.02 9.80 4.07
CA SER A 464 -7.93 10.62 5.28
C SER A 464 -8.19 9.78 6.50
N GLY A 465 -7.45 10.05 7.58
CA GLY A 465 -7.69 9.41 8.86
C GLY A 465 -8.89 10.05 9.59
N ASN A 466 -9.39 9.33 10.56
CA ASN A 466 -10.32 9.85 11.55
C ASN A 466 -10.08 9.20 12.91
N ILE A 467 -10.76 9.70 13.93
CA ILE A 467 -10.69 9.16 15.29
C ILE A 467 -12.07 8.70 15.71
N SER A 468 -12.19 7.44 16.08
CA SER A 468 -13.37 6.91 16.76
C SER A 468 -13.18 7.00 18.29
N ALA A 469 -14.19 7.48 19.00
CA ALA A 469 -14.25 7.48 20.45
C ALA A 469 -15.32 6.47 20.90
N VAL A 470 -14.89 5.31 21.37
CA VAL A 470 -15.77 4.18 21.67
C VAL A 470 -15.84 4.00 23.18
N PRO A 471 -17.03 4.06 23.81
CA PRO A 471 -17.17 3.67 25.20
C PRO A 471 -16.64 2.25 25.43
N LEU A 472 -15.89 2.05 26.50
CA LEU A 472 -15.37 0.70 26.80
C LEU A 472 -16.55 -0.26 26.97
N PRO A 473 -16.59 -1.35 26.17
CA PRO A 473 -17.74 -2.24 26.16
C PRO A 473 -17.82 -3.13 27.41
N ASP A 474 -19.03 -3.40 27.89
CA ASP A 474 -19.30 -4.52 28.79
C ASP A 474 -19.24 -5.85 28.03
N GLY A 475 -19.37 -6.97 28.76
CA GLY A 475 -19.30 -8.31 28.15
C GLY A 475 -20.30 -8.54 27.00
N PRO A 476 -21.61 -8.22 27.16
CA PRO A 476 -22.59 -8.33 26.08
C PRO A 476 -22.29 -7.44 24.87
N ALA A 477 -21.84 -6.21 25.07
CA ALA A 477 -21.45 -5.30 23.97
C ALA A 477 -20.22 -5.84 23.25
N LEU A 478 -19.20 -6.32 23.97
CA LEU A 478 -18.01 -6.90 23.39
C LEU A 478 -18.32 -8.15 22.55
N ALA A 479 -19.23 -9.00 23.01
CA ALA A 479 -19.66 -10.16 22.23
C ALA A 479 -20.30 -9.75 20.89
N ARG A 480 -21.14 -8.72 20.87
CA ARG A 480 -21.74 -8.18 19.64
C ARG A 480 -20.68 -7.58 18.72
N TYR A 481 -19.75 -6.82 19.27
CA TYR A 481 -18.66 -6.22 18.49
C TYR A 481 -17.75 -7.29 17.90
N THR A 482 -17.43 -8.34 18.66
CA THR A 482 -16.66 -9.48 18.16
C THR A 482 -17.36 -10.17 16.99
N GLN A 483 -18.66 -10.41 17.13
CA GLN A 483 -19.45 -10.99 16.04
C GLN A 483 -19.45 -10.09 14.79
N GLN A 484 -19.61 -8.78 14.97
CA GLN A 484 -19.55 -7.82 13.86
C GLN A 484 -18.17 -7.82 13.19
N THR A 485 -17.08 -7.87 13.97
CA THR A 485 -15.72 -7.98 13.44
C THR A 485 -15.58 -9.24 12.58
N MET A 486 -16.00 -10.39 13.10
CA MET A 486 -15.96 -11.66 12.37
C MET A 486 -16.77 -11.62 11.07
N GLN A 487 -17.92 -10.94 11.09
CA GLN A 487 -18.74 -10.72 9.86
C GLN A 487 -18.02 -9.81 8.86
N ASN A 488 -17.46 -8.69 9.33
CA ASN A 488 -16.75 -7.74 8.50
C ASN A 488 -15.56 -8.41 7.77
N ASP A 489 -14.84 -9.27 8.48
CA ASP A 489 -13.68 -9.98 7.93
C ASP A 489 -14.03 -11.32 7.24
N GLY A 490 -15.33 -11.59 7.02
CA GLY A 490 -15.79 -12.76 6.29
C GLY A 490 -15.54 -14.10 6.95
N LEU A 491 -15.19 -14.13 8.25
CA LEU A 491 -14.88 -15.35 8.98
C LEU A 491 -16.12 -16.16 9.40
N MET A 492 -17.33 -15.67 9.13
CA MET A 492 -18.57 -16.37 9.40
C MET A 492 -19.00 -17.29 8.26
N ASP A 493 -18.41 -17.18 7.10
CA ASP A 493 -18.71 -17.98 5.91
C ASP A 493 -17.64 -19.05 5.70
N PHE A 494 -17.82 -20.21 6.25
CA PHE A 494 -16.80 -21.28 6.31
C PHE A 494 -16.70 -22.19 5.08
N ALA A 495 -17.62 -22.11 4.12
CA ALA A 495 -17.54 -22.92 2.92
C ALA A 495 -16.67 -22.24 1.87
N PRO A 496 -15.55 -22.83 1.42
CA PRO A 496 -14.78 -22.25 0.34
C PRO A 496 -15.66 -22.11 -0.90
N PRO A 497 -15.67 -20.94 -1.55
CA PRO A 497 -16.46 -20.72 -2.75
C PRO A 497 -15.99 -21.66 -3.86
N LYS A 498 -16.93 -22.17 -4.67
CA LYS A 498 -16.64 -23.05 -5.81
C LYS A 498 -16.81 -22.26 -7.09
N LEU A 499 -15.81 -22.32 -7.95
CA LEU A 499 -15.85 -21.70 -9.29
C LEU A 499 -16.45 -22.67 -10.33
N PHE A 500 -16.37 -23.97 -10.07
CA PHE A 500 -16.92 -25.06 -10.89
C PHE A 500 -17.63 -26.08 -10.01
N ALA A 501 -18.57 -26.81 -10.58
CA ALA A 501 -19.29 -27.89 -9.87
C ALA A 501 -18.34 -29.03 -9.44
N GLY A 502 -17.32 -29.28 -10.27
CA GLY A 502 -16.27 -30.26 -10.05
C GLY A 502 -14.90 -29.65 -9.76
N ALA A 503 -13.86 -30.41 -10.05
CA ALA A 503 -12.48 -29.88 -10.02
C ALA A 503 -12.29 -28.84 -11.13
N SER A 504 -11.46 -27.83 -10.85
CA SER A 504 -11.12 -26.81 -11.84
C SER A 504 -10.51 -27.45 -13.10
N PRO A 505 -10.99 -27.09 -14.31
CA PRO A 505 -10.35 -27.52 -15.55
C PRO A 505 -9.05 -26.76 -15.83
N ILE A 506 -8.81 -25.65 -15.14
CA ILE A 506 -7.64 -24.79 -15.31
C ILE A 506 -6.44 -25.40 -14.58
N LYS A 507 -5.33 -25.51 -15.28
CA LYS A 507 -4.05 -26.02 -14.77
C LYS A 507 -2.94 -24.97 -14.82
N HIS A 508 -3.12 -23.98 -15.69
CA HIS A 508 -2.15 -22.91 -15.92
C HIS A 508 -2.82 -21.57 -15.78
N VAL A 509 -2.18 -20.68 -15.05
CA VAL A 509 -2.60 -19.28 -14.91
C VAL A 509 -1.47 -18.40 -15.39
N ILE A 510 -1.78 -17.44 -16.26
CA ILE A 510 -0.92 -16.33 -16.62
C ILE A 510 -1.51 -15.08 -15.97
N TYR A 511 -0.75 -14.49 -15.06
CA TYR A 511 -1.12 -13.32 -14.29
C TYR A 511 -0.29 -12.12 -14.72
N ILE A 512 -0.93 -11.13 -15.33
CA ILE A 512 -0.29 -9.94 -15.91
C ILE A 512 -0.58 -8.74 -15.02
N ILE A 513 0.48 -8.11 -14.52
CA ILE A 513 0.44 -6.87 -13.74
C ILE A 513 0.87 -5.73 -14.64
N LYS A 514 0.05 -4.67 -14.70
CA LYS A 514 0.20 -3.49 -15.54
C LYS A 514 0.32 -2.22 -14.66
N GLU A 515 0.43 -1.03 -15.28
CA GLU A 515 0.78 0.21 -14.58
C GLU A 515 -0.25 1.34 -14.80
N ASN A 516 -0.92 1.71 -13.73
CA ASN A 516 -1.55 3.00 -13.46
C ASN A 516 -2.68 3.46 -14.39
N ARG A 517 -3.61 2.59 -14.81
CA ARG A 517 -4.79 3.05 -15.57
C ARG A 517 -6.08 2.81 -14.80
N THR A 518 -6.98 3.81 -14.85
CA THR A 518 -8.33 3.67 -14.32
C THR A 518 -9.25 2.99 -15.32
N TYR A 519 -10.37 2.47 -14.83
CA TYR A 519 -11.43 1.92 -15.68
C TYR A 519 -11.91 2.92 -16.72
N ASP A 520 -12.24 4.15 -16.32
CA ASP A 520 -12.78 5.15 -17.25
C ASP A 520 -11.77 5.59 -18.32
N GLN A 521 -10.49 5.64 -18.01
CA GLN A 521 -9.48 5.98 -19.02
C GLN A 521 -9.48 4.99 -20.19
N VAL A 522 -9.82 3.72 -19.94
CA VAL A 522 -9.81 2.62 -20.93
C VAL A 522 -11.22 2.26 -21.39
N PHE A 523 -12.17 2.09 -20.46
CA PHE A 523 -13.50 1.57 -20.71
C PHE A 523 -14.64 2.58 -20.54
N GLY A 524 -14.35 3.83 -20.14
CA GLY A 524 -15.38 4.82 -19.84
C GLY A 524 -16.38 5.08 -20.98
N ASP A 525 -16.03 4.79 -22.22
CA ASP A 525 -16.92 4.89 -23.38
C ASP A 525 -17.64 3.57 -23.75
N VAL A 526 -17.45 2.50 -22.98
CA VAL A 526 -18.20 1.25 -23.13
C VAL A 526 -19.57 1.42 -22.52
N LYS A 527 -20.60 1.43 -23.35
CA LYS A 527 -21.98 1.64 -22.92
C LYS A 527 -22.70 0.36 -22.46
N ALA A 528 -22.26 -0.77 -22.97
CA ALA A 528 -22.84 -2.06 -22.66
C ALA A 528 -21.81 -3.17 -22.78
N SER A 529 -21.97 -4.21 -21.99
CA SER A 529 -21.24 -5.48 -22.08
C SER A 529 -21.61 -6.26 -23.32
N GLY A 530 -20.90 -7.34 -23.60
CA GLY A 530 -21.16 -8.20 -24.78
C GLY A 530 -22.52 -8.89 -24.77
N ASP A 531 -23.11 -9.12 -23.60
CA ASP A 531 -24.46 -9.66 -23.42
C ASP A 531 -25.57 -8.59 -23.44
N GLY A 532 -25.21 -7.31 -23.62
CA GLY A 532 -26.10 -6.19 -23.80
C GLY A 532 -26.52 -5.44 -22.53
N HIS A 533 -26.00 -5.81 -21.36
CA HIS A 533 -26.28 -5.08 -20.13
C HIS A 533 -25.54 -3.73 -20.09
N ALA A 534 -26.19 -2.72 -19.53
CA ALA A 534 -25.64 -1.36 -19.43
C ALA A 534 -24.41 -1.36 -18.53
N ALA A 535 -23.29 -0.85 -19.02
CA ALA A 535 -22.04 -0.70 -18.29
C ALA A 535 -21.94 0.70 -17.71
N ASP A 536 -21.28 0.81 -16.55
CA ASP A 536 -21.09 2.08 -15.82
C ASP A 536 -19.72 2.71 -16.21
N GLY A 537 -19.76 3.62 -17.19
CA GLY A 537 -18.59 4.32 -17.70
C GLY A 537 -18.84 5.77 -18.06
N GLU A 538 -17.83 6.63 -17.85
CA GLU A 538 -17.86 8.05 -18.22
C GLU A 538 -17.01 8.28 -19.48
N ALA A 539 -17.69 8.44 -20.61
CA ALA A 539 -17.03 8.57 -21.93
C ALA A 539 -16.11 9.80 -22.02
N ALA A 540 -16.35 10.86 -21.26
CA ALA A 540 -15.51 12.07 -21.27
C ALA A 540 -14.11 11.80 -20.68
N LEU A 541 -13.93 10.73 -19.90
CA LEU A 541 -12.67 10.33 -19.28
C LEU A 541 -11.90 9.29 -20.13
N ALA A 542 -12.52 8.70 -21.14
CA ALA A 542 -11.96 7.61 -21.96
C ALA A 542 -10.90 8.11 -22.95
N ILE A 543 -9.80 8.66 -22.45
CA ILE A 543 -8.71 9.19 -23.28
C ILE A 543 -7.95 8.11 -24.05
N PHE A 544 -8.07 6.85 -23.65
CA PHE A 544 -7.51 5.66 -24.28
C PHE A 544 -8.60 4.67 -24.75
N GLY A 545 -9.80 5.17 -24.92
CA GLY A 545 -10.96 4.37 -25.32
C GLY A 545 -10.97 3.98 -26.79
N SER A 546 -12.18 3.83 -27.36
CA SER A 546 -12.38 3.54 -28.77
C SER A 546 -12.02 4.71 -29.67
N GLY A 547 -11.98 4.48 -31.00
CA GLY A 547 -11.85 5.53 -31.98
C GLY A 547 -12.96 6.59 -31.96
N VAL A 548 -13.95 6.45 -31.10
CA VAL A 548 -15.01 7.46 -30.88
C VAL A 548 -14.57 8.52 -29.88
N THR A 549 -13.88 8.14 -28.82
CA THR A 549 -13.50 9.03 -27.70
C THR A 549 -12.01 9.25 -27.55
N ALA A 550 -11.19 8.22 -27.77
CA ALA A 550 -9.74 8.38 -27.75
C ALA A 550 -9.26 9.33 -28.85
N GLN A 551 -8.47 10.32 -28.49
CA GLN A 551 -8.09 11.40 -29.41
C GLN A 551 -6.67 11.91 -29.19
N ARG A 552 -6.20 12.67 -30.16
CA ARG A 552 -4.96 13.46 -30.12
C ARG A 552 -5.24 14.88 -29.62
N ALA A 553 -4.17 15.62 -29.36
CA ALA A 553 -4.24 17.03 -28.99
C ALA A 553 -4.89 17.93 -30.06
N ASP A 554 -4.90 17.53 -31.34
CA ASP A 554 -5.56 18.24 -32.45
C ASP A 554 -7.04 17.83 -32.63
N GLY A 555 -7.56 16.94 -31.74
CA GLY A 555 -8.95 16.49 -31.77
C GLY A 555 -9.22 15.32 -32.73
N THR A 556 -8.25 14.85 -33.53
CA THR A 556 -8.43 13.64 -34.32
C THR A 556 -8.53 12.40 -33.44
N ARG A 557 -9.32 11.41 -33.84
CA ARG A 557 -9.62 10.23 -33.02
C ARG A 557 -8.79 9.04 -33.44
N GLN A 558 -8.52 8.18 -32.45
CA GLN A 558 -7.68 6.98 -32.61
C GLN A 558 -8.27 5.84 -31.81
N SER A 559 -8.03 4.59 -32.22
CA SER A 559 -8.31 3.40 -31.42
C SER A 559 -7.04 2.98 -30.70
N VAL A 560 -7.00 3.21 -29.39
CA VAL A 560 -5.81 2.98 -28.55
C VAL A 560 -5.83 1.61 -27.91
N THR A 561 -6.98 1.16 -27.41
CA THR A 561 -7.12 -0.09 -26.64
C THR A 561 -8.12 -1.08 -27.25
N PRO A 562 -8.02 -1.43 -28.55
CA PRO A 562 -8.98 -2.32 -29.19
C PRO A 562 -9.00 -3.73 -28.59
N ASN A 563 -7.87 -4.23 -28.10
CA ASN A 563 -7.76 -5.57 -27.53
C ASN A 563 -8.40 -5.66 -26.14
N HIS A 564 -8.09 -4.75 -25.23
CA HIS A 564 -8.74 -4.72 -23.90
C HIS A 564 -10.27 -4.69 -24.07
N ARG A 565 -10.78 -3.87 -24.98
CA ARG A 565 -12.20 -3.72 -25.24
C ARG A 565 -12.82 -4.98 -25.82
N ALA A 566 -12.16 -5.58 -26.83
CA ALA A 566 -12.64 -6.82 -27.45
C ALA A 566 -12.62 -8.00 -26.45
N LEU A 567 -11.60 -8.05 -25.60
CA LEU A 567 -11.50 -9.06 -24.56
C LEU A 567 -12.60 -8.88 -23.49
N ALA A 568 -12.83 -7.66 -23.02
CA ALA A 568 -13.89 -7.36 -22.08
C ALA A 568 -15.28 -7.69 -22.68
N GLN A 569 -15.52 -7.34 -23.94
CA GLN A 569 -16.78 -7.64 -24.66
C GLN A 569 -17.00 -9.13 -24.89
N ARG A 570 -15.95 -9.90 -25.03
CA ARG A 570 -16.06 -11.34 -25.28
C ARG A 570 -16.06 -12.17 -23.99
N PHE A 571 -15.13 -11.88 -23.08
CA PHE A 571 -14.86 -12.73 -21.91
C PHE A 571 -15.50 -12.21 -20.62
N GLY A 572 -16.07 -11.01 -20.64
CA GLY A 572 -16.75 -10.39 -19.52
C GLY A 572 -16.13 -9.06 -19.10
N LEU A 573 -17.01 -8.08 -18.86
CA LEU A 573 -16.66 -6.73 -18.42
C LEU A 573 -16.89 -6.62 -16.91
N PHE A 574 -15.84 -6.27 -16.18
CA PHE A 574 -15.91 -5.94 -14.76
C PHE A 574 -15.95 -4.42 -14.61
N ASP A 575 -17.11 -3.84 -14.45
CA ASP A 575 -17.24 -2.38 -14.29
C ASP A 575 -17.20 -1.91 -12.83
N ARG A 576 -17.00 -2.86 -11.91
CA ARG A 576 -16.78 -2.63 -10.47
C ARG A 576 -15.54 -3.39 -9.98
N PHE A 577 -14.46 -3.35 -10.76
CA PHE A 577 -13.15 -3.87 -10.33
C PHE A 577 -12.31 -2.73 -9.77
N PHE A 578 -11.66 -2.96 -8.63
CA PHE A 578 -10.89 -1.97 -7.90
C PHE A 578 -9.52 -2.54 -7.53
N VAL A 579 -8.49 -1.71 -7.60
CA VAL A 579 -7.19 -2.06 -7.03
C VAL A 579 -7.20 -1.85 -5.52
N ASN A 580 -6.36 -2.60 -4.80
CA ASN A 580 -6.27 -2.51 -3.34
C ASN A 580 -5.32 -1.40 -2.86
N SER A 581 -4.61 -0.78 -3.76
CA SER A 581 -3.48 0.12 -3.52
C SER A 581 -3.81 1.58 -3.76
N GLU A 582 -3.06 2.46 -3.12
CA GLU A 582 -3.06 3.89 -3.39
C GLU A 582 -1.96 4.30 -4.36
N ALA A 583 -0.87 3.51 -4.44
CA ALA A 583 0.30 3.77 -5.29
C ALA A 583 1.03 2.45 -5.59
N SER A 584 1.96 2.45 -6.56
CA SER A 584 2.64 1.21 -6.97
C SER A 584 3.48 0.54 -5.86
N PRO A 585 4.09 1.25 -4.88
CA PRO A 585 4.78 0.56 -3.79
C PRO A 585 3.90 -0.43 -3.01
N ASP A 586 2.69 -0.07 -2.68
CA ASP A 586 1.75 -1.01 -2.07
C ASP A 586 1.03 -1.87 -3.12
N GLY A 587 0.87 -1.38 -4.36
CA GLY A 587 0.22 -2.06 -5.46
C GLY A 587 0.85 -3.40 -5.82
N HIS A 588 2.14 -3.43 -6.05
CA HIS A 588 2.86 -4.67 -6.34
C HIS A 588 2.83 -5.66 -5.18
N ASN A 589 2.84 -5.18 -3.93
CA ASN A 589 2.67 -6.04 -2.76
C ASN A 589 1.24 -6.62 -2.69
N TRP A 590 0.21 -5.79 -2.86
CA TRP A 590 -1.17 -6.26 -2.93
C TRP A 590 -1.40 -7.26 -4.07
N ALA A 591 -0.85 -6.98 -5.26
CA ALA A 591 -1.01 -7.83 -6.43
C ALA A 591 -0.29 -9.18 -6.32
N THR A 592 0.71 -9.31 -5.48
CA THR A 592 1.52 -10.53 -5.40
C THR A 592 1.40 -11.30 -4.09
N ALA A 593 1.01 -10.63 -3.00
CA ALA A 593 0.91 -11.24 -1.67
C ALA A 593 -0.49 -11.14 -1.06
N ALA A 594 -1.45 -10.49 -1.74
CA ALA A 594 -2.74 -10.11 -1.14
C ALA A 594 -2.59 -9.37 0.19
N PHE A 595 -1.46 -8.66 0.36
CA PHE A 595 -1.06 -8.03 1.60
C PHE A 595 0.02 -6.97 1.35
N SER A 596 -0.05 -5.86 2.07
CA SER A 596 1.02 -4.86 2.13
C SER A 596 1.53 -4.81 3.57
N THR A 597 2.85 -4.83 3.77
CA THR A 597 3.38 -4.77 5.14
C THR A 597 3.16 -3.38 5.75
N ASP A 598 3.14 -3.31 7.06
CA ASP A 598 3.06 -2.06 7.82
C ASP A 598 4.13 -1.04 7.40
N TYR A 599 5.31 -1.53 7.02
CA TYR A 599 6.38 -0.66 6.56
C TYR A 599 6.10 -0.05 5.18
N VAL A 600 5.60 -0.83 4.25
CA VAL A 600 5.24 -0.34 2.91
C VAL A 600 4.10 0.68 3.04
N ASP A 601 3.05 0.36 3.80
CA ASP A 601 1.91 1.26 4.05
C ASP A 601 2.31 2.60 4.69
N LYS A 602 3.31 2.61 5.57
CA LYS A 602 3.84 3.84 6.19
C LYS A 602 4.87 4.54 5.31
N GLY A 603 5.77 3.76 4.68
CA GLY A 603 6.95 4.28 3.97
C GLY A 603 6.61 5.00 2.67
N PHE A 604 5.75 4.44 1.80
CA PHE A 604 5.43 5.09 0.54
C PHE A 604 4.72 6.43 0.74
N ARG A 605 3.93 6.59 1.80
CA ARG A 605 3.25 7.86 2.12
C ARG A 605 4.24 8.98 2.37
N TRP A 606 5.35 8.71 3.04
CA TRP A 606 6.40 9.70 3.26
C TRP A 606 7.05 10.12 1.93
N GLN A 607 7.28 9.17 1.05
CA GLN A 607 7.82 9.44 -0.28
C GLN A 607 6.88 10.31 -1.11
N TYR A 608 5.61 9.93 -1.22
CA TYR A 608 4.62 10.65 -2.03
C TYR A 608 4.19 12.00 -1.46
N SER A 609 4.51 12.26 -0.20
CA SER A 609 4.38 13.58 0.43
C SER A 609 5.65 14.45 0.32
N ASP A 610 6.62 14.09 -0.53
CA ASP A 610 7.94 14.73 -0.67
C ASP A 610 8.77 14.75 0.63
N ARG A 611 8.62 13.76 1.50
CA ARG A 611 9.34 13.62 2.77
C ARG A 611 10.37 12.50 2.78
N GLY A 612 10.91 12.21 1.62
CA GLY A 612 11.98 11.24 1.42
C GLY A 612 11.49 9.82 1.24
N ARG A 613 12.37 8.99 0.74
CA ARG A 613 12.16 7.57 0.52
C ARG A 613 12.95 6.79 1.55
N THR A 614 12.29 5.84 2.20
CA THR A 614 12.90 5.07 3.29
C THR A 614 13.24 3.63 2.90
N TYR A 615 12.58 3.10 1.86
CA TYR A 615 12.67 1.69 1.46
C TYR A 615 12.46 1.55 -0.04
N ASP A 616 13.10 0.54 -0.62
CA ASP A 616 12.75 0.05 -1.94
C ASP A 616 11.79 -1.14 -1.79
N TRP A 617 10.54 -0.90 -2.09
CA TRP A 617 9.46 -1.87 -1.97
C TRP A 617 9.61 -3.09 -2.90
N GLU A 618 10.47 -3.04 -3.90
CA GLU A 618 10.80 -4.18 -4.76
C GLU A 618 11.88 -5.11 -4.16
N GLY A 619 12.33 -4.89 -2.93
CA GLY A 619 13.18 -5.83 -2.23
C GLY A 619 14.56 -5.36 -1.85
N TYR A 620 14.88 -4.08 -1.97
CA TYR A 620 16.09 -3.50 -1.42
C TYR A 620 15.79 -2.78 -0.11
N ASN A 621 16.46 -3.15 0.96
CA ASN A 621 16.34 -2.45 2.25
C ASN A 621 17.06 -1.11 2.25
N ARG A 622 17.25 -0.39 1.39
CA ARG A 622 17.77 0.94 1.05
C ARG A 622 18.20 0.85 -0.39
N LEU A 623 17.52 1.60 -1.18
CA LEU A 623 17.83 1.70 -2.58
C LEU A 623 19.30 1.96 -2.75
N PRO A 624 20.05 1.03 -3.35
CA PRO A 624 21.34 1.40 -3.87
C PRO A 624 21.06 2.43 -4.95
N ASP A 625 21.69 3.57 -4.85
CA ASP A 625 21.70 4.44 -5.99
C ASP A 625 22.33 3.71 -7.15
N TYR A 626 21.58 3.57 -8.22
CA TYR A 626 22.00 2.85 -9.40
C TYR A 626 23.08 3.58 -10.20
N GLU A 627 23.52 4.75 -9.76
CA GLU A 627 24.71 5.38 -10.34
C GLU A 627 25.94 4.61 -9.86
N PRO A 628 26.62 3.83 -10.74
CA PRO A 628 27.82 3.11 -10.35
C PRO A 628 28.82 4.08 -9.72
N PRO A 629 29.54 3.66 -8.70
CA PRO A 629 30.65 4.44 -8.16
C PRO A 629 31.55 4.97 -9.26
N GLY A 630 32.10 6.17 -9.10
CA GLY A 630 32.92 6.80 -10.15
C GLY A 630 34.14 6.02 -10.60
N ASP A 631 34.55 5.00 -9.86
CA ASP A 631 35.60 4.04 -10.24
C ASP A 631 35.14 2.99 -11.25
N LEU A 632 33.82 2.74 -11.37
CA LEU A 632 33.24 1.89 -12.40
C LEU A 632 33.04 2.59 -13.76
N GLN A 633 33.55 3.80 -13.94
CA GLN A 633 33.45 4.51 -15.22
C GLN A 633 34.05 3.73 -16.37
N VAL A 634 33.30 3.67 -17.48
CA VAL A 634 33.76 3.04 -18.71
C VAL A 634 35.14 3.57 -19.14
N GLY A 635 36.09 2.66 -19.40
CA GLY A 635 37.47 2.98 -19.75
C GLY A 635 38.38 3.34 -18.58
N LYS A 636 37.88 3.49 -17.37
CA LYS A 636 38.71 3.70 -16.15
C LYS A 636 38.81 2.46 -15.29
N PHE A 637 37.72 1.71 -15.20
CA PHE A 637 37.70 0.43 -14.47
C PHE A 637 38.42 -0.67 -15.28
N LYS A 638 39.36 -1.32 -14.67
CA LYS A 638 40.18 -2.35 -15.34
C LYS A 638 39.64 -3.77 -15.21
N GLY A 639 38.46 -3.93 -14.62
CA GLY A 639 37.80 -5.20 -14.40
C GLY A 639 36.59 -5.43 -15.30
N ASP A 640 35.85 -6.49 -14.99
CA ASP A 640 34.56 -6.77 -15.62
C ASP A 640 33.47 -5.86 -15.02
N VAL A 641 33.01 -4.87 -15.80
CA VAL A 641 31.99 -3.88 -15.38
C VAL A 641 30.67 -4.56 -15.06
N LEU A 642 30.25 -5.57 -15.84
CA LEU A 642 29.02 -6.29 -15.59
C LEU A 642 29.06 -7.03 -14.24
N ALA A 643 30.16 -7.72 -13.97
CA ALA A 643 30.35 -8.42 -12.71
C ALA A 643 30.33 -7.44 -11.54
N ALA A 644 31.00 -6.30 -11.66
CA ALA A 644 31.02 -5.28 -10.62
C ALA A 644 29.65 -4.63 -10.36
N LEU A 645 28.87 -4.36 -11.42
CA LEU A 645 27.49 -3.87 -11.28
C LEU A 645 26.57 -4.92 -10.66
N THR A 646 26.72 -6.17 -11.04
CA THR A 646 25.96 -7.29 -10.48
C THR A 646 26.24 -7.41 -8.98
N ASP A 647 27.52 -7.45 -8.62
CA ASP A 647 27.93 -7.53 -7.21
C ASP A 647 27.42 -6.36 -6.39
N LEU A 648 27.53 -5.13 -6.91
CA LEU A 648 26.99 -3.93 -6.26
C LEU A 648 25.50 -4.06 -5.95
N LEU A 649 24.71 -4.51 -6.89
CA LEU A 649 23.26 -4.67 -6.71
C LEU A 649 22.94 -5.83 -5.77
N GLU A 650 23.59 -6.97 -5.93
CA GLU A 650 23.37 -8.14 -5.08
C GLU A 650 23.78 -7.89 -3.63
N THR A 651 24.76 -7.01 -3.36
CA THR A 651 25.16 -6.65 -1.98
C THR A 651 24.06 -5.90 -1.23
N HIS A 652 23.04 -5.38 -1.90
CA HIS A 652 21.92 -4.69 -1.26
C HIS A 652 20.66 -5.55 -1.12
N LEU A 653 20.69 -6.78 -1.61
CA LEU A 653 19.58 -7.71 -1.47
C LEU A 653 19.59 -8.36 -0.08
N PRO A 654 18.48 -8.25 0.70
CA PRO A 654 18.41 -8.76 2.06
C PRO A 654 18.79 -10.24 2.17
N TYR A 655 18.25 -11.09 1.32
CA TYR A 655 18.54 -12.54 1.37
C TYR A 655 20.01 -12.89 1.05
N ARG A 656 20.70 -12.07 0.25
CA ARG A 656 22.12 -12.24 -0.01
C ARG A 656 22.98 -11.91 1.20
N GLN A 657 22.52 -10.98 2.00
CA GLN A 657 23.18 -10.56 3.24
C GLN A 657 22.77 -11.40 4.45
N GLY A 658 21.75 -12.25 4.30
CA GLY A 658 21.17 -13.02 5.40
C GLY A 658 20.31 -12.19 6.34
N PHE A 659 19.65 -11.14 5.84
CA PHE A 659 18.76 -10.28 6.58
C PHE A 659 17.31 -10.46 6.13
N THR A 660 16.40 -9.96 6.96
CA THR A 660 14.98 -9.85 6.62
C THR A 660 14.77 -8.78 5.56
N ASP A 661 13.82 -9.02 4.67
CA ASP A 661 13.30 -8.02 3.74
C ASP A 661 12.12 -7.30 4.40
N LEU A 662 12.26 -6.01 4.59
CA LEU A 662 11.28 -5.17 5.30
C LEU A 662 9.93 -5.05 4.57
N GLY A 663 9.90 -5.23 3.24
CA GLY A 663 8.65 -5.25 2.46
C GLY A 663 8.00 -6.63 2.36
N GLU A 664 8.70 -7.69 2.80
CA GLU A 664 8.23 -9.05 2.62
C GLU A 664 7.23 -9.46 3.71
N PRO A 665 5.98 -9.81 3.36
CA PRO A 665 5.04 -10.31 4.33
C PRO A 665 5.47 -11.67 4.88
N LYS A 666 5.15 -11.95 6.14
CA LYS A 666 5.44 -13.24 6.79
C LYS A 666 4.83 -14.42 6.02
N THR A 667 3.74 -14.19 5.34
CA THR A 667 3.00 -15.17 4.52
C THR A 667 3.65 -15.46 3.17
N LEU A 668 4.60 -14.62 2.77
CA LEU A 668 5.25 -14.63 1.47
C LEU A 668 4.30 -14.28 0.30
N TYR A 669 4.60 -14.73 -0.88
CA TYR A 669 3.95 -14.32 -2.12
C TYR A 669 3.15 -15.48 -2.77
N LEU A 670 2.34 -15.15 -3.76
CA LEU A 670 1.52 -16.11 -4.51
C LEU A 670 2.36 -17.24 -5.13
N TRP A 671 3.53 -16.94 -5.67
CA TRP A 671 4.43 -17.98 -6.20
C TRP A 671 5.00 -18.89 -5.11
N ASP A 672 5.16 -18.40 -3.89
CA ASP A 672 5.57 -19.23 -2.76
C ASP A 672 4.41 -20.15 -2.32
N ALA A 673 3.16 -19.67 -2.39
CA ALA A 673 1.98 -20.49 -2.14
C ALA A 673 1.85 -21.61 -3.20
N VAL A 674 2.09 -21.29 -4.45
CA VAL A 674 2.16 -22.26 -5.56
C VAL A 674 3.25 -23.31 -5.32
N ALA A 675 4.44 -22.89 -4.91
CA ALA A 675 5.53 -23.80 -4.58
C ALA A 675 5.23 -24.70 -3.39
N ARG A 676 4.60 -24.16 -2.33
CA ARG A 676 4.15 -24.95 -1.17
C ARG A 676 3.14 -26.04 -1.55
N ALA A 677 2.34 -25.79 -2.57
CA ALA A 677 1.41 -26.78 -3.13
C ALA A 677 2.08 -27.81 -4.05
N GLY A 678 3.39 -27.74 -4.26
CA GLY A 678 4.13 -28.62 -5.16
C GLY A 678 3.94 -28.31 -6.65
N LEU A 679 3.41 -27.12 -6.97
CA LEU A 679 3.21 -26.64 -8.32
C LEU A 679 4.41 -25.79 -8.80
N THR A 680 4.51 -25.61 -10.11
CA THR A 680 5.59 -24.84 -10.74
C THR A 680 5.18 -23.42 -11.05
N TYR A 681 6.16 -22.49 -11.04
CA TYR A 681 5.94 -21.10 -11.41
C TYR A 681 7.07 -20.52 -12.23
N ARG A 682 6.77 -19.45 -12.96
CA ARG A 682 7.71 -18.67 -13.77
C ARG A 682 7.41 -17.19 -13.67
N ASN A 683 8.43 -16.37 -13.56
CA ASN A 683 8.33 -14.93 -13.40
C ASN A 683 8.99 -14.18 -14.55
N TYR A 684 8.29 -13.19 -15.08
CA TYR A 684 8.72 -12.29 -16.14
C TYR A 684 8.63 -10.84 -15.64
N GLY A 685 9.60 -10.44 -14.84
CA GLY A 685 9.87 -9.04 -14.51
C GLY A 685 9.32 -8.52 -13.18
N GLU A 686 8.50 -9.27 -12.45
CA GLU A 686 8.04 -8.84 -11.13
C GLU A 686 9.12 -9.07 -10.07
N PHE A 687 9.42 -8.06 -9.25
CA PHE A 687 10.52 -8.07 -8.28
C PHE A 687 11.87 -8.52 -8.88
N VAL A 688 12.18 -7.96 -10.04
CA VAL A 688 13.43 -8.24 -10.78
C VAL A 688 14.09 -6.93 -11.19
N THR A 689 15.37 -6.80 -10.88
CA THR A 689 16.22 -5.70 -11.37
C THR A 689 17.02 -6.15 -12.58
N VAL A 690 17.10 -5.32 -13.61
CA VAL A 690 17.70 -5.66 -14.89
C VAL A 690 18.91 -4.78 -15.19
N ILE A 691 20.03 -5.37 -15.51
CA ILE A 691 21.21 -4.70 -16.08
C ILE A 691 21.18 -4.91 -17.60
N SER A 692 21.12 -3.83 -18.37
CA SER A 692 21.18 -3.87 -19.82
C SER A 692 22.60 -3.62 -20.34
N ALA A 693 22.84 -3.92 -21.62
CA ALA A 693 24.11 -3.59 -22.28
C ALA A 693 24.42 -2.09 -22.21
N LYS A 694 23.39 -1.23 -22.32
CA LYS A 694 23.55 0.23 -22.16
C LYS A 694 23.90 0.66 -20.73
N ASP A 695 23.49 -0.09 -19.71
CA ASP A 695 23.90 0.17 -18.34
C ASP A 695 25.39 -0.10 -18.16
N VAL A 696 25.89 -1.17 -18.78
CA VAL A 696 27.31 -1.51 -18.78
C VAL A 696 28.13 -0.44 -19.53
N GLU A 697 27.64 0.02 -20.71
CA GLU A 697 28.27 1.10 -21.47
C GLU A 697 28.24 2.44 -20.74
N ALA A 698 27.17 2.72 -20.01
CA ALA A 698 26.96 3.99 -19.30
C ALA A 698 27.53 3.98 -17.88
N ALA A 699 28.15 2.90 -17.43
CA ALA A 699 28.70 2.80 -16.09
C ALA A 699 29.59 3.99 -15.73
N GLY A 700 29.29 4.69 -14.65
CA GLY A 700 29.97 5.89 -14.22
C GLY A 700 29.57 7.19 -14.94
N GLN A 701 28.58 7.14 -15.81
CA GLN A 701 28.02 8.30 -16.49
C GLN A 701 26.56 8.52 -16.06
N LYS A 702 26.07 9.79 -16.06
CA LYS A 702 24.64 10.04 -15.88
C LYS A 702 23.85 9.38 -16.99
N ARG A 703 23.00 8.44 -16.62
CA ARG A 703 22.22 7.64 -17.55
C ARG A 703 21.23 8.51 -18.33
N LYS A 704 21.44 8.62 -19.65
CA LYS A 704 20.44 9.18 -20.54
C LYS A 704 19.72 8.02 -21.23
N LYS A 705 18.54 7.65 -20.75
CA LYS A 705 17.70 6.70 -21.46
C LYS A 705 17.24 7.30 -22.79
N SER A 706 17.34 6.55 -23.85
CA SER A 706 16.83 6.89 -25.19
C SER A 706 15.83 5.82 -25.63
N TYR A 707 14.81 6.23 -26.35
CA TYR A 707 13.85 5.28 -26.95
C TYR A 707 14.24 4.99 -28.40
N PRO A 708 14.02 3.76 -28.90
CA PRO A 708 13.81 2.56 -28.13
C PRO A 708 15.12 2.03 -27.55
N ASP A 709 15.06 1.46 -26.36
CA ASP A 709 16.10 0.59 -25.88
C ASP A 709 15.72 -0.85 -26.18
N THR A 710 16.21 -1.37 -27.30
CA THR A 710 15.98 -2.75 -27.74
C THR A 710 17.14 -3.67 -27.35
N SER A 711 18.10 -3.20 -26.57
CA SER A 711 19.16 -4.06 -26.08
C SER A 711 18.58 -5.13 -25.15
N ASN A 712 18.98 -6.39 -25.35
CA ASN A 712 18.61 -7.44 -24.39
C ASN A 712 19.15 -7.11 -23.00
N ALA A 713 18.46 -7.58 -21.98
CA ALA A 713 19.03 -7.62 -20.64
C ALA A 713 20.31 -8.46 -20.70
N VAL A 714 21.41 -7.92 -20.15
CA VAL A 714 22.66 -8.66 -20.01
C VAL A 714 22.60 -9.52 -18.75
N ARG A 715 21.89 -9.05 -17.75
CA ARG A 715 21.65 -9.75 -16.49
C ARG A 715 20.36 -9.28 -15.84
N ALA A 716 19.49 -10.22 -15.49
CA ALA A 716 18.37 -9.98 -14.60
C ALA A 716 18.68 -10.60 -13.22
N ILE A 717 18.36 -9.88 -12.16
CA ILE A 717 18.62 -10.24 -10.78
C ILE A 717 17.27 -10.31 -10.06
N ALA A 718 16.95 -11.47 -9.49
CA ALA A 718 15.75 -11.63 -8.69
C ALA A 718 15.92 -10.94 -7.34
N ASN A 719 14.99 -10.05 -6.98
CA ASN A 719 15.01 -9.31 -5.72
C ASN A 719 14.51 -10.15 -4.53
N LYS A 720 13.83 -11.26 -4.81
CA LYS A 720 13.35 -12.23 -3.82
C LYS A 720 14.08 -13.56 -3.99
N GLU A 721 14.42 -14.19 -2.87
CA GLU A 721 15.15 -15.46 -2.90
C GLU A 721 14.39 -16.56 -3.65
N SER A 722 13.08 -16.66 -3.42
CA SER A 722 12.21 -17.65 -4.07
C SER A 722 12.10 -17.47 -5.59
N LEU A 723 12.35 -16.29 -6.12
CA LEU A 723 12.38 -16.05 -7.58
C LEU A 723 13.68 -16.46 -8.26
N GLN A 724 14.71 -16.77 -7.49
CA GLN A 724 15.97 -17.29 -8.08
C GLN A 724 15.69 -18.54 -8.89
N LYS A 725 16.26 -18.65 -10.09
CA LYS A 725 16.06 -19.75 -11.06
C LYS A 725 14.64 -19.85 -11.65
N HIS A 726 13.68 -19.04 -11.17
CA HIS A 726 12.31 -19.02 -11.66
C HIS A 726 11.97 -17.77 -12.48
N HIS A 727 12.88 -16.80 -12.59
CA HIS A 727 12.66 -15.60 -13.41
C HIS A 727 13.36 -15.72 -14.77
N SER A 728 12.85 -14.99 -15.76
CA SER A 728 13.54 -14.82 -17.04
C SER A 728 14.78 -13.96 -16.86
N LEU A 729 15.92 -14.42 -17.41
CA LEU A 729 17.23 -13.74 -17.28
C LEU A 729 17.38 -12.53 -18.20
N SER A 730 16.50 -12.38 -19.19
CA SER A 730 16.56 -11.36 -20.23
C SER A 730 15.33 -10.45 -20.26
N PHE A 731 14.28 -10.75 -19.48
CA PHE A 731 13.07 -9.96 -19.44
C PHE A 731 13.31 -8.59 -18.81
N ARG A 732 12.87 -7.54 -19.53
CA ARG A 732 13.02 -6.16 -19.08
C ARG A 732 11.88 -5.79 -18.16
N SER A 733 12.05 -5.82 -16.85
CA SER A 733 11.10 -5.43 -15.82
C SER A 733 10.52 -4.01 -16.06
N PHE A 734 10.42 -3.14 -15.10
CA PHE A 734 10.00 -1.76 -15.33
C PHE A 734 11.07 -0.99 -16.12
N ASP A 735 10.90 -0.90 -17.42
CA ASP A 735 11.68 -0.05 -18.31
C ASP A 735 10.83 0.50 -19.46
N VAL A 736 10.20 1.63 -19.21
CA VAL A 736 9.33 2.32 -20.19
C VAL A 736 10.06 2.73 -21.51
N THR A 737 11.33 2.43 -21.65
CA THR A 737 12.06 2.60 -22.92
C THR A 737 12.11 1.32 -23.76
N ALA A 738 11.71 0.18 -23.20
CA ALA A 738 11.56 -1.10 -23.89
C ALA A 738 10.08 -1.31 -24.26
N PRO A 739 9.75 -1.85 -25.45
CA PRO A 739 8.37 -2.08 -25.84
C PRO A 739 7.77 -3.29 -25.09
N ASP A 740 6.47 -3.26 -24.86
CA ASP A 740 5.72 -4.43 -24.41
C ASP A 740 5.52 -5.43 -25.56
N SER A 741 5.16 -4.94 -26.77
CA SER A 741 4.94 -5.77 -27.94
C SER A 741 5.65 -5.30 -29.21
N ILE A 742 5.69 -3.99 -29.45
CA ILE A 742 6.09 -3.46 -30.75
C ILE A 742 6.80 -2.10 -30.62
N THR A 743 7.90 -1.93 -31.33
CA THR A 743 8.54 -0.62 -31.46
C THR A 743 7.78 0.29 -32.43
N VAL A 744 8.03 1.60 -32.37
CA VAL A 744 7.46 2.57 -33.32
C VAL A 744 7.81 2.22 -34.76
N ASP A 745 9.03 1.79 -35.05
CA ASP A 745 9.44 1.47 -36.41
C ASP A 745 8.79 0.18 -36.93
N CYS A 746 8.64 -0.81 -36.06
CA CYS A 746 7.90 -2.04 -36.37
C CYS A 746 6.41 -1.77 -36.62
N TYR A 747 5.83 -0.85 -35.84
CA TYR A 747 4.45 -0.45 -36.01
C TYR A 747 4.23 0.24 -37.37
N LYS A 748 5.14 1.15 -37.79
CA LYS A 748 5.09 1.77 -39.11
C LYS A 748 5.19 0.72 -40.21
N ALA A 749 6.10 -0.23 -40.06
CA ALA A 749 6.25 -1.33 -41.00
C ALA A 749 4.97 -2.19 -41.11
N ALA A 750 4.30 -2.44 -40.00
CA ALA A 750 3.04 -3.19 -39.97
C ALA A 750 1.87 -2.44 -40.63
N LEU A 751 1.93 -1.12 -40.72
CA LEU A 751 0.92 -0.29 -41.40
C LEU A 751 1.17 -0.10 -42.90
N ASP A 752 2.36 -0.42 -43.42
CA ASP A 752 2.71 -0.25 -44.82
C ASP A 752 2.33 -1.50 -45.65
N PRO A 753 1.25 -1.45 -46.42
CA PRO A 753 0.83 -2.61 -47.22
C PRO A 753 1.82 -2.93 -48.37
N SER A 754 2.76 -2.03 -48.66
CA SER A 754 3.81 -2.26 -49.67
C SER A 754 5.08 -2.90 -49.08
N ALA A 755 5.25 -2.86 -47.77
CA ALA A 755 6.43 -3.38 -47.07
C ALA A 755 6.41 -4.90 -46.94
N SER A 756 6.00 -5.60 -47.95
CA SER A 756 5.94 -7.05 -48.10
C SER A 756 4.71 -7.74 -47.52
N SER A 757 4.09 -8.57 -48.33
CA SER A 757 3.20 -9.65 -47.94
C SER A 757 3.86 -10.70 -47.06
N ASP A 758 5.05 -10.41 -46.53
CA ASP A 758 5.75 -11.29 -45.60
C ASP A 758 5.11 -11.16 -44.20
N PRO A 759 4.33 -12.16 -43.73
CA PRO A 759 3.83 -12.22 -42.35
C PRO A 759 4.96 -12.03 -41.32
N ALA A 760 6.17 -12.14 -41.76
CA ALA A 760 7.38 -12.08 -41.04
C ALA A 760 7.79 -10.67 -40.62
N VAL A 761 7.32 -9.62 -41.21
CA VAL A 761 7.51 -8.21 -40.78
C VAL A 761 6.51 -7.87 -39.69
N THR A 762 5.36 -8.56 -39.69
CA THR A 762 4.28 -8.39 -38.71
C THR A 762 4.34 -9.43 -37.60
N GLN A 763 5.05 -10.49 -37.78
CA GLN A 763 5.18 -11.61 -36.83
C GLN A 763 6.65 -11.99 -36.67
N ASP A 764 7.22 -11.69 -35.51
CA ASP A 764 8.43 -12.32 -34.91
C ASP A 764 9.50 -12.88 -35.85
N ASN A 765 9.84 -12.21 -36.91
CA ASN A 765 10.81 -12.72 -37.88
C ASN A 765 12.26 -12.50 -37.44
N ALA A 766 13.07 -13.54 -37.57
CA ALA A 766 14.44 -13.64 -37.11
C ALA A 766 15.37 -12.55 -37.63
N ASN A 767 15.02 -11.94 -38.74
CA ASN A 767 15.91 -11.07 -39.50
C ASN A 767 15.49 -9.60 -39.47
N SER A 768 14.45 -9.21 -38.74
CA SER A 768 14.03 -7.82 -38.63
C SER A 768 14.41 -7.23 -37.27
N ASN A 769 14.68 -5.93 -37.20
CA ASN A 769 14.85 -5.17 -35.97
C ASN A 769 13.61 -5.19 -35.07
N CYS A 770 12.57 -5.91 -35.48
CA CYS A 770 11.28 -6.05 -34.81
C CYS A 770 11.17 -7.32 -33.99
N ARG A 771 12.18 -8.17 -34.03
CA ARG A 771 12.17 -9.47 -33.40
C ARG A 771 12.71 -9.43 -31.98
N GLY A 772 12.02 -10.18 -31.09
CA GLY A 772 12.60 -10.66 -29.84
C GLY A 772 12.98 -9.62 -28.80
N ASN A 773 12.75 -8.33 -29.05
CA ASN A 773 13.20 -7.25 -28.21
C ASN A 773 12.04 -6.61 -27.41
N SER A 774 10.89 -7.29 -27.36
CA SER A 774 9.74 -6.88 -26.56
C SER A 774 9.49 -7.89 -25.42
N ARG A 775 8.82 -7.44 -24.39
CA ARG A 775 8.44 -8.30 -23.26
C ARG A 775 7.58 -9.48 -23.70
N PHE A 776 6.60 -9.21 -24.56
CA PHE A 776 5.79 -10.26 -25.18
C PHE A 776 6.64 -11.25 -26.00
N GLY A 777 7.60 -10.76 -26.80
CA GLY A 777 8.48 -11.60 -27.62
C GLY A 777 9.36 -12.54 -26.78
N GLU A 778 9.84 -12.06 -25.67
CA GLU A 778 10.62 -12.84 -24.71
C GLU A 778 9.79 -14.00 -24.13
N TRP A 779 8.60 -13.71 -23.64
CA TRP A 779 7.67 -14.73 -23.14
C TRP A 779 7.26 -15.70 -24.23
N LEU A 780 6.94 -15.21 -25.44
CA LEU A 780 6.47 -16.05 -26.55
C LEU A 780 7.52 -17.08 -26.98
N ALA A 781 8.80 -16.73 -26.89
CA ALA A 781 9.87 -17.66 -27.23
C ALA A 781 9.89 -18.89 -26.32
N GLU A 782 9.70 -18.71 -25.01
CA GLU A 782 9.55 -19.82 -24.05
C GLU A 782 8.22 -20.56 -24.27
N PHE A 783 7.11 -19.83 -24.44
CA PHE A 783 5.79 -20.42 -24.61
C PHE A 783 5.71 -21.35 -25.83
N ARG A 784 6.33 -20.97 -26.95
CA ARG A 784 6.44 -21.86 -28.13
C ARG A 784 7.16 -23.17 -27.82
N GLY A 785 8.13 -23.15 -26.93
CA GLY A 785 8.80 -24.35 -26.41
C GLY A 785 7.81 -25.27 -25.68
N PHE A 786 6.98 -24.73 -24.80
CA PHE A 786 5.97 -25.49 -24.07
C PHE A 786 4.93 -26.10 -25.00
N VAL A 787 4.43 -25.31 -25.98
CA VAL A 787 3.49 -25.79 -27.00
C VAL A 787 4.08 -26.96 -27.76
N LYS A 788 5.32 -26.84 -28.28
CA LYS A 788 6.02 -27.89 -29.00
C LYS A 788 6.20 -29.15 -28.15
N ASP A 789 6.50 -29.02 -26.86
CA ASP A 789 6.64 -30.15 -25.95
C ASP A 789 5.34 -30.91 -25.78
N ARG A 790 4.25 -30.19 -25.54
CA ARG A 790 2.93 -30.78 -25.34
C ARG A 790 2.36 -31.42 -26.61
N GLU A 791 2.56 -30.78 -27.78
CA GLU A 791 2.18 -31.34 -29.09
C GLU A 791 2.96 -32.61 -29.44
N ALA A 792 4.21 -32.68 -28.97
CA ALA A 792 5.04 -33.89 -29.10
C ALA A 792 4.72 -34.98 -28.06
N GLY A 793 3.69 -34.81 -27.22
CA GLY A 793 3.33 -35.76 -26.16
C GLY A 793 4.36 -35.86 -25.03
N ARG A 794 5.25 -34.91 -24.89
CA ARG A 794 6.18 -34.85 -23.74
C ARG A 794 5.44 -34.40 -22.48
N ALA A 795 6.10 -34.56 -21.33
CA ALA A 795 5.59 -34.07 -20.06
C ALA A 795 5.27 -32.56 -20.18
N ASP A 796 4.18 -32.14 -19.51
CA ASP A 796 3.76 -30.75 -19.50
C ASP A 796 4.85 -29.88 -18.83
N SER A 797 5.40 -28.97 -19.60
CA SER A 797 6.51 -28.09 -19.17
C SER A 797 6.06 -26.66 -18.90
N MET A 798 4.80 -26.30 -19.22
CA MET A 798 4.26 -24.99 -18.90
C MET A 798 4.05 -24.86 -17.38
N PRO A 799 4.52 -23.75 -16.76
CA PRO A 799 4.29 -23.53 -15.33
C PRO A 799 2.81 -23.46 -14.96
N ALA A 800 2.47 -23.89 -13.75
CA ALA A 800 1.11 -23.71 -13.22
C ALA A 800 0.78 -22.23 -13.00
N LEU A 801 1.76 -21.43 -12.58
CA LEU A 801 1.63 -19.98 -12.47
C LEU A 801 2.72 -19.27 -13.28
N THR A 802 2.32 -18.37 -14.14
CA THR A 802 3.21 -17.39 -14.79
C THR A 802 2.84 -16.00 -14.31
N VAL A 803 3.76 -15.28 -13.68
CA VAL A 803 3.60 -13.85 -13.32
C VAL A 803 4.37 -13.02 -14.32
N MET A 804 3.74 -11.95 -14.83
CA MET A 804 4.33 -11.12 -15.89
C MET A 804 4.02 -9.65 -15.68
N ARG A 805 4.98 -8.78 -16.01
CA ARG A 805 4.82 -7.32 -15.93
C ARG A 805 4.79 -6.70 -17.33
N PHE A 806 3.73 -5.93 -17.65
CA PHE A 806 3.63 -5.09 -18.85
C PHE A 806 3.44 -3.63 -18.45
N PRO A 807 4.51 -2.83 -18.26
CA PRO A 807 4.43 -1.51 -17.64
C PRO A 807 4.27 -0.33 -18.62
N ASN A 808 4.16 -0.52 -19.94
CA ASN A 808 4.23 0.60 -20.88
C ASN A 808 3.01 1.51 -20.86
N ASP A 809 1.90 1.09 -20.30
CA ASP A 809 0.75 1.96 -20.07
C ASP A 809 0.99 3.03 -18.99
N HIS A 810 2.03 2.90 -18.15
CA HIS A 810 2.54 3.99 -17.30
C HIS A 810 2.88 5.25 -18.13
N THR A 811 3.42 5.08 -19.30
CA THR A 811 3.88 6.12 -20.24
C THR A 811 5.07 6.96 -19.76
N THR A 812 5.63 7.76 -20.65
CA THR A 812 6.63 8.79 -20.35
C THR A 812 6.06 10.20 -20.52
N GLY A 813 4.73 10.33 -20.53
CA GLY A 813 4.07 11.60 -20.81
C GLY A 813 4.50 12.19 -22.15
N MET A 814 4.82 13.47 -22.17
CA MET A 814 5.29 14.22 -23.35
C MET A 814 6.81 14.35 -23.39
N LYS A 815 7.55 13.30 -23.13
CA LYS A 815 9.01 13.32 -23.18
C LYS A 815 9.48 13.38 -24.63
N ASN A 816 10.23 14.44 -25.00
CA ASN A 816 10.67 14.66 -26.38
C ASN A 816 11.50 13.49 -26.93
N GLY A 817 11.15 13.00 -28.12
CA GLY A 817 11.82 11.86 -28.75
C GLY A 817 11.42 10.48 -28.23
N PHE A 818 10.50 10.43 -27.27
CA PHE A 818 9.90 9.19 -26.76
C PHE A 818 8.51 8.96 -27.38
N PRO A 819 7.97 7.74 -27.35
CA PRO A 819 6.62 7.50 -27.81
C PRO A 819 5.61 8.40 -27.10
N THR A 820 4.51 8.67 -27.79
CA THR A 820 3.38 9.37 -27.17
C THR A 820 2.67 8.47 -26.16
N PRO A 821 1.94 9.04 -25.19
CA PRO A 821 1.11 8.24 -24.28
C PRO A 821 0.13 7.32 -25.04
N GLN A 822 -0.46 7.80 -26.12
CA GLN A 822 -1.36 6.99 -26.94
C GLN A 822 -0.67 5.77 -27.53
N PHE A 823 0.57 5.93 -28.03
CA PHE A 823 1.31 4.80 -28.60
C PHE A 823 1.77 3.82 -27.51
N MET A 824 2.21 4.29 -26.36
CA MET A 824 2.69 3.42 -25.28
C MET A 824 1.55 2.57 -24.71
N VAL A 825 0.37 3.16 -24.50
CA VAL A 825 -0.82 2.40 -24.09
C VAL A 825 -1.28 1.43 -25.18
N ALA A 826 -1.17 1.81 -26.45
CA ALA A 826 -1.49 0.94 -27.58
C ALA A 826 -0.50 -0.22 -27.73
N ASP A 827 0.79 -0.02 -27.45
CA ASP A 827 1.81 -1.08 -27.40
C ASP A 827 1.49 -2.10 -26.30
N ASN A 828 1.09 -1.63 -25.13
CA ASN A 828 0.64 -2.45 -24.00
C ASN A 828 -0.64 -3.24 -24.36
N ASP A 829 -1.65 -2.57 -24.91
CA ASP A 829 -2.89 -3.21 -25.38
C ASP A 829 -2.63 -4.33 -26.40
N TYR A 830 -1.71 -4.08 -27.32
CA TYR A 830 -1.36 -5.05 -28.36
C TYR A 830 -0.59 -6.24 -27.77
N ALA A 831 0.27 -6.02 -26.77
CA ALA A 831 0.96 -7.10 -26.04
C ALA A 831 -0.04 -8.07 -25.39
N VAL A 832 -1.04 -7.52 -24.69
CA VAL A 832 -2.12 -8.29 -24.07
C VAL A 832 -2.91 -9.06 -25.15
N GLY A 833 -3.32 -8.41 -26.24
CA GLY A 833 -4.04 -9.04 -27.33
C GLY A 833 -3.29 -10.21 -27.95
N ARG A 834 -2.01 -10.00 -28.26
CA ARG A 834 -1.12 -11.05 -28.84
C ARG A 834 -0.90 -12.22 -27.89
N LEU A 835 -0.78 -11.96 -26.59
CA LEU A 835 -0.63 -13.01 -25.60
C LEU A 835 -1.87 -13.90 -25.59
N VAL A 836 -3.06 -13.30 -25.51
CA VAL A 836 -4.32 -14.06 -25.54
C VAL A 836 -4.52 -14.79 -26.87
N GLU A 837 -4.14 -14.20 -28.01
CA GLU A 837 -4.12 -14.87 -29.31
C GLU A 837 -3.22 -16.11 -29.30
N ALA A 838 -2.00 -15.97 -28.80
CA ALA A 838 -1.03 -17.07 -28.75
C ALA A 838 -1.54 -18.23 -27.87
N VAL A 839 -2.09 -17.91 -26.70
CA VAL A 839 -2.62 -18.93 -25.76
C VAL A 839 -3.87 -19.58 -26.35
N SER A 840 -4.85 -18.77 -26.83
CA SER A 840 -6.13 -19.27 -27.32
C SER A 840 -6.03 -20.07 -28.61
N SER A 841 -4.95 -19.87 -29.37
CA SER A 841 -4.66 -20.62 -30.61
C SER A 841 -3.80 -21.86 -30.35
N SER A 842 -3.47 -22.17 -29.11
CA SER A 842 -2.59 -23.27 -28.73
C SER A 842 -3.34 -24.44 -28.10
N VAL A 843 -2.63 -25.56 -27.91
CA VAL A 843 -3.10 -26.74 -27.19
C VAL A 843 -3.38 -26.47 -25.70
N TYR A 844 -2.95 -25.30 -25.17
CA TYR A 844 -3.11 -24.89 -23.79
C TYR A 844 -4.43 -24.14 -23.51
N TRP A 845 -5.18 -23.72 -24.55
CA TRP A 845 -6.39 -22.90 -24.37
C TRP A 845 -7.42 -23.52 -23.44
N LYS A 846 -7.61 -24.82 -23.54
CA LYS A 846 -8.62 -25.57 -22.77
C LYS A 846 -8.35 -25.66 -21.27
N ASP A 847 -7.15 -25.34 -20.81
CA ASP A 847 -6.75 -25.49 -19.40
C ASP A 847 -5.89 -24.32 -18.91
N THR A 848 -5.98 -23.15 -19.60
CA THR A 848 -5.29 -21.91 -19.19
C THR A 848 -6.29 -20.79 -18.93
N ALA A 849 -6.04 -20.02 -17.86
CA ALA A 849 -6.68 -18.73 -17.61
C ALA A 849 -5.64 -17.62 -17.62
N VAL A 850 -6.02 -16.46 -18.15
CA VAL A 850 -5.20 -15.24 -18.15
C VAL A 850 -5.91 -14.19 -17.30
N PHE A 851 -5.20 -13.63 -16.33
CA PHE A 851 -5.67 -12.55 -15.48
C PHE A 851 -4.86 -11.31 -15.75
N ILE A 852 -5.53 -10.15 -15.76
CA ILE A 852 -4.91 -8.86 -16.03
C ILE A 852 -5.39 -7.89 -14.98
N VAL A 853 -4.45 -7.20 -14.33
CA VAL A 853 -4.70 -6.19 -13.30
C VAL A 853 -3.72 -5.04 -13.45
N GLU A 854 -4.14 -3.84 -13.08
CA GLU A 854 -3.22 -2.73 -12.81
C GLU A 854 -2.71 -2.88 -11.37
N ASP A 855 -1.47 -2.45 -11.11
CA ASP A 855 -0.91 -2.40 -9.75
C ASP A 855 -1.64 -1.36 -8.90
N ASP A 856 -1.86 -0.18 -9.47
CA ASP A 856 -2.68 0.89 -8.90
C ASP A 856 -3.35 1.72 -10.02
N ALA A 857 -4.23 2.63 -9.64
CA ALA A 857 -4.83 3.62 -10.54
C ALA A 857 -4.27 5.02 -10.31
N GLN A 858 -3.46 5.19 -9.31
CA GLN A 858 -2.80 6.42 -8.86
C GLN A 858 -3.67 7.69 -9.04
N ALA A 859 -3.21 8.64 -9.84
CA ALA A 859 -3.90 9.90 -10.07
C ALA A 859 -4.77 9.88 -11.34
N GLY A 860 -5.08 8.72 -11.88
CA GLY A 860 -5.95 8.58 -13.04
C GLY A 860 -7.39 9.00 -12.72
N PRO A 861 -8.07 9.70 -13.65
CA PRO A 861 -9.45 10.08 -13.45
C PRO A 861 -10.40 8.90 -13.62
N ASP A 862 -11.37 8.80 -12.71
CA ASP A 862 -12.48 7.85 -12.77
C ASP A 862 -13.73 8.47 -12.15
N HIS A 863 -14.94 8.23 -12.71
CA HIS A 863 -16.16 8.89 -12.22
C HIS A 863 -16.77 8.17 -11.01
N VAL A 864 -16.34 6.95 -10.71
CA VAL A 864 -16.83 6.18 -9.55
C VAL A 864 -15.87 6.30 -8.38
N ASP A 865 -14.60 5.89 -8.57
CA ASP A 865 -13.62 5.84 -7.50
C ASP A 865 -12.21 5.87 -8.09
N SER A 866 -11.28 6.55 -7.42
CA SER A 866 -9.88 6.61 -7.85
C SER A 866 -9.16 5.26 -7.83
N HIS A 867 -9.72 4.23 -7.19
CA HIS A 867 -9.18 2.86 -7.19
C HIS A 867 -9.87 1.98 -8.23
N ARG A 868 -10.93 2.48 -8.91
CA ARG A 868 -11.57 1.69 -9.95
C ARG A 868 -10.66 1.58 -11.16
N SER A 869 -10.36 0.34 -11.55
CA SER A 869 -9.31 0.07 -12.51
C SER A 869 -9.69 -1.06 -13.49
N VAL A 870 -8.76 -1.37 -14.37
CA VAL A 870 -8.91 -2.45 -15.35
C VAL A 870 -8.65 -3.79 -14.68
N GLY A 871 -9.64 -4.67 -14.69
CA GLY A 871 -9.50 -6.06 -14.28
C GLY A 871 -10.11 -6.99 -15.31
N LEU A 872 -9.37 -7.96 -15.84
CA LEU A 872 -9.86 -8.95 -16.80
C LEU A 872 -9.51 -10.36 -16.33
N ALA A 873 -10.46 -11.27 -16.48
CA ALA A 873 -10.26 -12.70 -16.37
C ALA A 873 -10.66 -13.34 -17.71
N ILE A 874 -9.78 -14.12 -18.29
CA ILE A 874 -9.91 -14.63 -19.66
C ILE A 874 -9.61 -16.12 -19.68
N SER A 875 -10.58 -16.94 -20.07
CA SER A 875 -10.42 -18.38 -20.26
C SER A 875 -11.44 -18.91 -21.25
N ALA A 876 -11.27 -20.14 -21.67
CA ALA A 876 -12.29 -20.84 -22.44
C ALA A 876 -13.61 -20.98 -21.68
N TYR A 877 -13.59 -20.88 -20.37
CA TYR A 877 -14.74 -21.13 -19.50
C TYR A 877 -15.48 -19.88 -19.04
N ASN A 878 -15.21 -18.72 -19.62
CA ASN A 878 -15.92 -17.51 -19.25
C ASN A 878 -17.36 -17.52 -19.77
N ARG A 879 -18.29 -16.95 -19.02
CA ARG A 879 -19.63 -16.61 -19.53
C ARG A 879 -19.47 -15.53 -20.60
N PRO A 880 -19.90 -15.80 -21.85
CA PRO A 880 -19.65 -14.91 -22.98
C PRO A 880 -20.27 -13.54 -22.76
N GLY A 881 -19.45 -12.50 -22.84
CA GLY A 881 -19.89 -11.11 -22.82
C GLY A 881 -20.52 -10.61 -21.53
N ALA A 882 -20.48 -11.37 -20.44
CA ALA A 882 -21.17 -11.05 -19.19
C ALA A 882 -20.74 -9.71 -18.61
N LEU A 883 -21.70 -8.96 -18.06
CA LEU A 883 -21.42 -7.83 -17.16
C LEU A 883 -21.28 -8.33 -15.74
N ILE A 884 -20.18 -8.00 -15.09
CA ILE A 884 -19.94 -8.26 -13.67
C ILE A 884 -19.97 -6.92 -12.95
N HIS A 885 -21.15 -6.54 -12.48
CA HIS A 885 -21.41 -5.28 -11.77
C HIS A 885 -21.24 -5.39 -10.26
N LYS A 886 -20.76 -6.52 -9.78
CA LYS A 886 -20.41 -6.74 -8.38
C LYS A 886 -19.01 -6.23 -8.10
N PHE A 887 -18.79 -5.75 -6.87
CA PHE A 887 -17.46 -5.38 -6.41
C PHE A 887 -16.50 -6.57 -6.45
N HIS A 888 -15.38 -6.36 -7.10
CA HIS A 888 -14.20 -7.23 -7.05
C HIS A 888 -12.95 -6.36 -6.96
N ASN A 889 -11.88 -6.93 -6.45
CA ASN A 889 -10.62 -6.23 -6.31
C ASN A 889 -9.43 -7.13 -6.61
N THR A 890 -8.22 -6.59 -6.47
CA THR A 890 -6.97 -7.34 -6.67
C THR A 890 -6.92 -8.62 -5.83
N VAL A 891 -7.35 -8.56 -4.56
CA VAL A 891 -7.36 -9.74 -3.67
C VAL A 891 -8.41 -10.75 -4.11
N SER A 892 -9.57 -10.29 -4.64
CA SER A 892 -10.57 -11.16 -5.28
C SER A 892 -9.98 -11.94 -6.47
N MET A 893 -9.14 -11.29 -7.26
CA MET A 893 -8.45 -11.93 -8.40
C MET A 893 -7.45 -12.99 -7.91
N ILE A 894 -6.64 -12.67 -6.90
CA ILE A 894 -5.70 -13.63 -6.28
C ILE A 894 -6.47 -14.84 -5.74
N ARG A 895 -7.57 -14.60 -5.00
CA ARG A 895 -8.41 -15.68 -4.48
C ARG A 895 -8.94 -16.57 -5.59
N THR A 896 -9.30 -16.00 -6.71
CA THR A 896 -9.76 -16.74 -7.89
C THR A 896 -8.65 -17.62 -8.46
N ILE A 897 -7.44 -17.09 -8.57
CA ILE A 897 -6.25 -17.82 -9.02
C ILE A 897 -5.97 -19.01 -8.10
N GLU A 898 -6.02 -18.79 -6.79
CA GLU A 898 -5.82 -19.85 -5.79
C GLU A 898 -6.84 -20.98 -5.94
N LEU A 899 -8.11 -20.64 -6.08
CA LEU A 899 -9.19 -21.62 -6.27
C LEU A 899 -9.06 -22.39 -7.59
N LEU A 900 -8.64 -21.73 -8.67
CA LEU A 900 -8.42 -22.39 -9.97
C LEU A 900 -7.27 -23.39 -9.89
N LEU A 901 -6.18 -23.05 -9.22
CA LEU A 901 -5.01 -23.90 -9.04
C LEU A 901 -5.14 -24.90 -7.88
N GLY A 902 -6.22 -24.79 -7.08
CA GLY A 902 -6.45 -25.66 -5.93
C GLY A 902 -5.45 -25.47 -4.79
N ILE A 903 -4.91 -24.25 -4.62
CA ILE A 903 -3.96 -23.93 -3.56
C ILE A 903 -4.66 -23.24 -2.38
N ALA A 904 -4.08 -23.37 -1.21
CA ALA A 904 -4.58 -22.71 0.00
C ALA A 904 -4.31 -21.19 -0.05
N PRO A 905 -5.18 -20.39 0.56
CA PRO A 905 -4.94 -18.93 0.68
C PRO A 905 -3.69 -18.64 1.51
N MET A 906 -3.08 -17.50 1.25
CA MET A 906 -1.84 -17.06 1.90
C MET A 906 -2.11 -16.46 3.29
N ASN A 907 -3.18 -15.67 3.42
CA ASN A 907 -3.51 -14.91 4.62
C ASN A 907 -5.03 -14.76 4.80
N GLN A 908 -5.46 -14.06 5.84
CA GLN A 908 -6.88 -13.88 6.13
C GLN A 908 -7.60 -13.05 5.06
N LEU A 909 -6.90 -12.18 4.33
CA LEU A 909 -7.51 -11.25 3.38
C LEU A 909 -7.93 -11.96 2.10
N ASP A 910 -7.05 -12.79 1.53
CA ASP A 910 -7.40 -13.60 0.36
C ASP A 910 -8.35 -14.75 0.73
N ALA A 911 -8.20 -15.33 1.93
CA ALA A 911 -9.09 -16.40 2.40
C ALA A 911 -10.56 -15.97 2.42
N SER A 912 -10.84 -14.74 2.78
CA SER A 912 -12.19 -14.18 2.91
C SER A 912 -12.63 -13.34 1.69
N ALA A 913 -11.76 -13.14 0.71
CA ALA A 913 -12.11 -12.39 -0.49
C ALA A 913 -13.15 -13.12 -1.35
N ILE A 914 -14.06 -12.35 -1.95
CA ILE A 914 -15.06 -12.88 -2.88
C ILE A 914 -14.37 -13.14 -4.21
N PRO A 915 -14.33 -14.39 -4.70
CA PRO A 915 -13.70 -14.69 -5.98
C PRO A 915 -14.52 -14.14 -7.15
N MET A 916 -13.87 -13.96 -8.29
CA MET A 916 -14.47 -13.43 -9.50
C MET A 916 -15.49 -14.43 -10.06
N ASP A 917 -16.76 -14.04 -10.08
CA ASP A 917 -17.88 -14.86 -10.56
C ASP A 917 -18.07 -14.67 -12.07
N ILE A 918 -17.23 -15.32 -12.87
CA ILE A 918 -17.27 -15.20 -14.35
C ILE A 918 -17.35 -16.56 -15.07
N PHE A 919 -17.09 -17.66 -14.37
CA PHE A 919 -16.91 -18.97 -15.01
C PHE A 919 -18.20 -19.73 -15.29
N GLN A 920 -18.15 -20.62 -16.27
CA GLN A 920 -19.19 -21.60 -16.65
C GLN A 920 -18.54 -22.96 -16.92
N GLU A 921 -19.37 -24.03 -16.95
CA GLU A 921 -18.90 -25.41 -17.13
C GLU A 921 -18.47 -25.72 -18.56
N THR A 922 -19.10 -25.11 -19.55
CA THR A 922 -18.88 -25.42 -20.97
C THR A 922 -17.85 -24.47 -21.56
N PRO A 923 -16.72 -24.96 -22.12
CA PRO A 923 -15.72 -24.12 -22.71
C PRO A 923 -16.09 -23.61 -24.11
N ASP A 924 -15.75 -22.37 -24.42
CA ASP A 924 -15.61 -21.82 -25.76
C ASP A 924 -14.15 -21.90 -26.21
N LEU A 925 -13.86 -22.85 -27.11
CA LEU A 925 -12.50 -23.06 -27.62
C LEU A 925 -12.17 -22.19 -28.82
N THR A 926 -13.03 -21.25 -29.21
CA THR A 926 -12.76 -20.33 -30.32
C THR A 926 -11.56 -19.47 -30.02
N PRO A 927 -10.53 -19.43 -30.88
CA PRO A 927 -9.37 -18.57 -30.66
C PRO A 927 -9.74 -17.09 -30.67
N TYR A 928 -8.99 -16.31 -29.91
CA TYR A 928 -8.98 -14.84 -30.03
C TYR A 928 -8.01 -14.42 -31.11
N LYS A 929 -8.31 -13.32 -31.80
CA LYS A 929 -7.40 -12.70 -32.77
C LYS A 929 -7.07 -11.28 -32.36
N ALA A 930 -5.78 -10.99 -32.16
CA ALA A 930 -5.33 -9.68 -31.78
C ALA A 930 -5.59 -8.63 -32.88
N VAL A 931 -5.91 -7.43 -32.46
CA VAL A 931 -6.17 -6.27 -33.32
C VAL A 931 -5.05 -5.27 -33.15
N LEU A 932 -4.39 -4.89 -34.25
CA LEU A 932 -3.39 -3.83 -34.21
C LEU A 932 -4.08 -2.47 -33.91
N PRO A 933 -3.69 -1.74 -32.85
CA PRO A 933 -4.26 -0.43 -32.55
C PRO A 933 -4.06 0.57 -33.69
N ALA A 934 -4.98 1.50 -33.86
CA ALA A 934 -4.96 2.48 -34.95
C ALA A 934 -4.47 3.85 -34.47
N ILE A 935 -3.16 4.02 -34.36
CA ILE A 935 -2.51 5.28 -33.99
C ILE A 935 -2.02 5.99 -35.24
N ALA A 936 -2.31 7.29 -35.38
CA ALA A 936 -1.88 8.06 -36.52
C ALA A 936 -0.35 8.14 -36.65
N ALA A 937 0.17 8.01 -37.86
CA ALA A 937 1.61 7.89 -38.11
C ALA A 937 2.44 9.09 -37.60
N ASP A 938 1.86 10.26 -37.49
CA ASP A 938 2.49 11.48 -36.97
C ASP A 938 2.30 11.64 -35.43
N ASN A 939 1.61 10.70 -34.76
CA ASN A 939 1.39 10.67 -33.33
C ASN A 939 2.09 9.49 -32.62
N LEU A 940 3.10 8.91 -33.22
CA LEU A 940 3.82 7.77 -32.62
C LEU A 940 4.91 8.22 -31.65
N ILE A 941 5.61 9.30 -32.00
CA ILE A 941 6.71 9.89 -31.20
C ILE A 941 6.35 11.34 -30.84
N THR A 942 6.62 11.69 -29.60
CA THR A 942 6.46 13.06 -29.10
C THR A 942 7.42 14.00 -29.83
N GLN A 943 6.85 14.91 -30.63
CA GLN A 943 7.56 15.88 -31.46
C GLN A 943 7.87 17.16 -30.69
N LYS A 944 8.74 17.99 -31.23
CA LYS A 944 8.98 19.34 -30.72
C LYS A 944 7.65 20.09 -30.57
N PRO A 945 7.48 20.87 -29.51
CA PRO A 945 6.20 21.55 -29.24
C PRO A 945 5.88 22.60 -30.29
N LYS A 946 4.64 22.58 -30.77
CA LYS A 946 4.16 23.51 -31.81
C LYS A 946 3.65 24.84 -31.23
N ASN A 947 3.42 24.94 -29.95
CA ASN A 947 2.92 26.14 -29.26
C ASN A 947 3.45 26.23 -27.82
N LYS A 948 3.22 27.39 -27.20
CA LYS A 948 3.70 27.67 -25.82
C LYS A 948 3.14 26.70 -24.78
N ALA A 949 1.86 26.34 -24.88
CA ALA A 949 1.25 25.41 -23.93
C ALA A 949 1.89 24.02 -24.02
N ALA A 950 2.05 23.48 -25.25
CA ALA A 950 2.73 22.20 -25.44
C ALA A 950 4.19 22.24 -24.95
N ALA A 951 4.88 23.38 -25.10
CA ALA A 951 6.24 23.54 -24.59
C ALA A 951 6.31 23.50 -23.06
N GLU A 952 5.33 24.12 -22.39
CA GLU A 952 5.25 24.10 -20.93
C GLU A 952 4.95 22.70 -20.39
N TRP A 953 4.01 21.98 -20.99
CA TRP A 953 3.69 20.61 -20.60
C TRP A 953 4.84 19.65 -20.87
N MET A 954 5.51 19.77 -21.99
CA MET A 954 6.72 19.02 -22.30
C MET A 954 7.84 19.32 -21.28
N LYS A 955 8.01 20.58 -20.88
CA LYS A 955 8.97 20.96 -19.84
C LYS A 955 8.65 20.29 -18.49
N LYS A 956 7.37 20.22 -18.12
CA LYS A 956 6.93 19.50 -16.91
C LYS A 956 7.24 18.01 -17.03
N SER A 957 6.91 17.39 -18.15
CA SER A 957 7.19 15.99 -18.43
C SER A 957 8.69 15.67 -18.41
N ASN A 958 9.53 16.48 -19.04
CA ASN A 958 10.98 16.26 -19.08
C ASN A 958 11.68 16.41 -17.71
N ARG A 959 11.00 16.95 -16.71
CA ARG A 959 11.51 17.03 -15.33
C ARG A 959 11.20 15.80 -14.50
N GLN A 960 10.29 14.94 -14.98
CA GLN A 960 9.92 13.72 -14.30
C GLN A 960 11.04 12.68 -14.42
N ASP A 961 11.22 11.91 -13.36
CA ASP A 961 12.13 10.77 -13.35
C ASP A 961 11.42 9.53 -13.89
N PHE A 962 11.69 9.19 -15.14
CA PHE A 962 11.23 7.94 -15.77
C PHE A 962 12.35 6.90 -15.84
N ALA A 963 13.46 7.13 -15.16
CA ALA A 963 14.56 6.16 -15.12
C ALA A 963 14.35 5.12 -14.03
N HIS A 964 13.65 5.51 -12.98
CA HIS A 964 13.36 4.66 -11.84
C HIS A 964 11.85 4.43 -11.75
N ALA A 965 11.46 3.27 -11.27
CA ALA A 965 10.07 2.92 -11.05
C ALA A 965 9.44 3.93 -10.08
N ASP A 966 8.26 4.41 -10.38
CA ASP A 966 7.43 5.29 -9.54
C ASP A 966 8.04 6.62 -9.06
N MET A 967 9.07 7.10 -9.73
CA MET A 967 9.67 8.39 -9.38
C MET A 967 9.07 9.58 -10.13
N ALA A 968 8.12 9.36 -11.03
CA ALA A 968 7.36 10.43 -11.65
C ALA A 968 6.24 10.91 -10.71
N ASP A 969 6.06 12.23 -10.59
CA ASP A 969 4.92 12.80 -9.86
C ASP A 969 3.61 12.41 -10.59
N PRO A 970 2.72 11.61 -9.98
CA PRO A 970 1.56 11.05 -10.64
C PRO A 970 0.56 12.12 -11.09
N LYS A 971 0.42 13.24 -10.37
CA LYS A 971 -0.47 14.33 -10.75
C LYS A 971 0.05 15.08 -11.96
N VAL A 972 1.35 15.37 -11.96
CA VAL A 972 1.99 16.02 -13.09
C VAL A 972 1.92 15.11 -14.31
N LEU A 973 2.19 13.82 -14.14
CA LEU A 973 2.15 12.86 -15.24
C LEU A 973 0.74 12.73 -15.82
N ASN A 974 -0.29 12.55 -15.00
CA ASN A 974 -1.68 12.44 -15.49
C ASN A 974 -2.17 13.73 -16.16
N ALA A 975 -1.80 14.89 -15.62
CA ALA A 975 -2.11 16.17 -16.28
C ALA A 975 -1.41 16.33 -17.65
N VAL A 976 -0.16 15.88 -17.76
CA VAL A 976 0.60 15.83 -19.01
C VAL A 976 -0.06 14.87 -20.01
N ILE A 977 -0.45 13.68 -19.55
CA ILE A 977 -1.14 12.68 -20.38
C ILE A 977 -2.48 13.23 -20.88
N TRP A 978 -3.26 13.84 -19.99
CA TRP A 978 -4.52 14.46 -20.36
C TRP A 978 -4.34 15.53 -21.44
N PHE A 979 -3.35 16.41 -21.26
CA PHE A 979 -3.03 17.43 -22.27
C PHE A 979 -2.59 16.80 -23.58
N ALA A 980 -1.77 15.76 -23.56
CA ALA A 980 -1.30 15.06 -24.75
C ALA A 980 -2.45 14.45 -25.56
N CYS A 981 -3.49 13.98 -24.86
CA CYS A 981 -4.66 13.37 -25.50
C CYS A 981 -5.72 14.39 -25.94
N THR A 982 -5.93 15.48 -25.19
CA THR A 982 -7.05 16.39 -25.41
C THR A 982 -6.64 17.75 -25.97
N GLY A 983 -5.38 18.12 -25.86
CA GLY A 983 -4.88 19.47 -26.21
C GLY A 983 -5.30 20.56 -25.22
N ASN A 984 -5.99 20.22 -24.15
CA ASN A 984 -6.60 21.15 -23.23
C ASN A 984 -6.07 21.00 -21.81
N GLY A 985 -5.10 21.82 -21.45
CA GLY A 985 -4.50 21.84 -20.10
C GLY A 985 -5.33 22.58 -19.06
N SER A 986 -6.35 23.35 -19.43
CA SER A 986 -7.22 24.06 -18.49
C SER A 986 -8.40 23.21 -18.00
N ASN A 987 -8.71 22.11 -18.70
CA ASN A 987 -9.76 21.17 -18.34
C ASN A 987 -9.18 19.80 -17.91
N VAL A 988 -7.97 19.78 -17.39
CA VAL A 988 -7.46 18.57 -16.74
C VAL A 988 -8.44 18.20 -15.64
N PRO A 989 -8.93 16.96 -15.62
CA PRO A 989 -9.75 16.51 -14.52
C PRO A 989 -9.00 16.73 -13.21
N GLN A 990 -9.56 17.59 -12.37
CA GLN A 990 -8.97 17.87 -11.07
C GLN A 990 -9.42 16.77 -10.12
N ALA A 991 -8.50 16.15 -9.44
CA ALA A 991 -8.85 15.29 -8.33
C ALA A 991 -9.66 16.12 -7.33
N ALA A 992 -10.81 15.63 -6.95
CA ALA A 992 -11.54 16.25 -5.87
C ALA A 992 -10.76 16.06 -4.58
N GLN A 993 -10.72 17.13 -3.82
CA GLN A 993 -9.87 17.20 -2.64
C GLN A 993 -10.68 17.06 -1.35
N LEU A 994 -11.93 16.64 -1.48
CA LEU A 994 -12.77 16.38 -0.33
C LEU A 994 -12.53 14.94 0.12
N PRO A 995 -12.09 14.72 1.35
CA PRO A 995 -12.13 13.40 1.96
C PRO A 995 -13.53 12.79 1.81
N ALA A 996 -13.65 11.51 1.55
CA ALA A 996 -14.94 10.84 1.34
C ALA A 996 -15.94 11.14 2.45
N TYR A 997 -15.48 11.13 3.70
CA TYR A 997 -16.31 11.49 4.85
C TYR A 997 -16.87 12.93 4.76
N GLN A 998 -16.06 13.87 4.33
CA GLN A 998 -16.49 15.26 4.15
C GLN A 998 -17.52 15.38 3.04
N ALA A 999 -17.30 14.69 1.93
CA ALA A 999 -18.23 14.64 0.82
C ALA A 999 -19.57 14.02 1.23
N MET A 1000 -19.57 12.96 2.01
CA MET A 1000 -20.80 12.36 2.58
C MET A 1000 -21.55 13.32 3.46
N ARG A 1001 -20.86 13.99 4.39
CA ARG A 1001 -21.50 14.93 5.30
C ARG A 1001 -22.11 16.14 4.60
N LEU A 1002 -21.49 16.58 3.53
CA LEU A 1002 -22.03 17.67 2.70
C LEU A 1002 -23.18 17.20 1.80
N GLY A 1003 -23.58 15.93 1.86
CA GLY A 1003 -24.61 15.35 1.01
C GLY A 1003 -24.22 15.31 -0.46
N ILE A 1004 -22.92 15.48 -0.75
CA ILE A 1004 -22.35 15.38 -2.10
C ILE A 1004 -22.16 13.92 -2.45
N ALA A 1005 -21.93 13.08 -1.43
CA ALA A 1005 -21.92 11.65 -1.55
C ALA A 1005 -23.19 11.09 -0.95
N ARG A 1006 -23.90 10.31 -1.71
CA ARG A 1006 -24.95 9.44 -1.19
C ARG A 1006 -24.46 8.02 -1.31
N VAL A 1007 -24.67 7.23 -0.27
CA VAL A 1007 -24.72 5.79 -0.44
C VAL A 1007 -25.94 5.57 -1.34
N ASP A 1008 -25.78 4.89 -2.47
CA ASP A 1008 -26.88 4.65 -3.39
C ASP A 1008 -28.00 3.87 -2.68
N GLU A 1009 -28.97 4.60 -2.14
CA GLU A 1009 -30.27 4.03 -1.72
C GLU A 1009 -31.15 3.72 -2.95
N ASP A 1010 -30.71 4.06 -4.17
CA ASP A 1010 -31.58 4.03 -5.35
C ASP A 1010 -31.61 2.69 -6.09
N GLU A 1011 -30.74 1.73 -5.80
CA GLU A 1011 -30.87 0.39 -6.42
C GLU A 1011 -32.05 -0.42 -5.87
N THR A 1012 -32.64 -0.04 -4.72
CA THR A 1012 -33.79 -0.73 -4.15
C THR A 1012 -35.14 -0.15 -4.59
N ARG A 1013 -35.16 1.02 -5.25
CA ARG A 1013 -36.41 1.65 -5.72
C ARG A 1013 -36.77 1.38 -7.18
N GLY A 1014 -35.90 0.72 -7.94
CA GLY A 1014 -36.12 0.41 -9.38
C GLY A 1014 -37.12 -0.69 -9.67
N SER A 1015 -37.64 -1.41 -8.69
CA SER A 1015 -38.54 -2.56 -8.95
C SER A 1015 -40.00 -2.35 -8.55
N LYS A 1016 -40.43 -1.12 -8.24
CA LYS A 1016 -41.85 -0.84 -7.99
C LYS A 1016 -42.30 0.43 -8.70
N ARG A 1017 -42.38 0.37 -10.01
CA ARG A 1017 -43.29 1.22 -10.84
C ARG A 1017 -43.54 0.52 -12.16
N ASN A 1018 -44.50 -0.33 -12.17
CA ASN A 1018 -45.41 -0.57 -13.26
C ASN A 1018 -46.47 -1.49 -12.70
N ASP A 1019 -47.51 -0.91 -12.25
CA ASP A 1019 -48.91 -1.35 -12.39
C ASP A 1019 -49.78 -0.21 -11.82
N ASP A 1020 -50.55 0.33 -12.71
CA ASP A 1020 -51.68 1.23 -12.62
C ASP A 1020 -51.43 2.66 -13.16
N ASP A 1021 -51.93 2.78 -14.36
CA ASP A 1021 -52.55 3.75 -15.28
C ASP A 1021 -51.84 3.94 -16.58
#